data_a31a3845481a8627ce3cd95bda7df8ba
#
_entry.id   a31a3845481a8627ce3cd95bda7df8ba
#
_cell.length_a   1.000
_cell.length_b   1.000
_cell.length_c   1.000
_cell.angle_alpha   90.00
_cell.angle_beta   90.00
_cell.angle_gamma   90.00
#
_symmetry.space_group_name_H-M   'P 1'
#
loop_
_entity.id
_entity.type
_entity.pdbx_description
1 polymer ?
#
loop_
_entity_poly.entity_id
_entity_poly.type
_entity_poly.pdbx_seq_one_letter_code
_entity_poly.pdbx_strand_id
1 'polypeptide(L)'
;MRHLLFIVLLFFLNIHSLSAQYRLSGQITNKEKKVIIGAKVILTTEDELIGMTLTDLNGWYRIENLSNGEYLLRVEYTGYTPISEKVFLHNDMKLDYVMLREMVGGLDEVVVTAERQNVIKATTQGNVFYLSTRAQKTRDVYSALQEIPRLQIDELNRSISTVNGGKVLMLVNGVPRGNALESIDPKDILSVEVMETPSARYLSEGFTNVVNIKTRKNPEKYSLFNFTTQNHIGLHYGTGSGAFEIGDSKASFYVNVNGFYFNNNHANDYREQRTSQLYKQSANRHESDYFSYNATLGGDWVVNAKNYFSYNVSLRSIPTNARKEGKGILIQEADTIDYISVNKSKTLSLVNVYNIYHHLMFEENSLLENQMNFTYNKNEDRDHTSETGNNHFYDKATLYKMDYYKGYVQNIYEKKGESFELSLGNRLSYEKTSLRLPLSVELPFRHNRWKEYMYASFSQSAKWGAYSASVGMDMIFNQIGYEKNDYYRLKYSVSGMLHPLSWLTLKAWVRGYTEEPGVTYLNPYNTSTDSLSIVCGNPQLKPSYRNDLGYSMSFNIGNFYISPELGYTHHSDIVSSVGYTNDHGIYTSTYENKGSQKYLYVFGIVRYNIKRIGNISFSGTYHRNAFYNGKRDWFSKVFRWNLAYKTFSFNGHVDFMGMTYTPTIKEKSSIESLLTIGWNINSSWKLIASMRYFLGGKIVESWTDQEDYYRYTYRSFDERKNMLLIGFRYNWTSGRHKARKNSKLKVDNNRVELLSE
;
A
#
# COMPACT_ATOMS: atom_id res chain seq x y z
N MET A 1 -9.64 7.93 32.73
CA MET A 1 -8.35 8.38 32.18
C MET A 1 -7.21 8.44 33.21
N ARG A 2 -7.39 9.03 34.39
CA ARG A 2 -6.32 9.09 35.41
C ARG A 2 -5.81 7.72 35.88
N HIS A 3 -6.67 6.72 36.05
CA HIS A 3 -6.28 5.37 36.47
C HIS A 3 -5.59 4.54 35.37
N LEU A 4 -5.86 4.80 34.10
CA LEU A 4 -5.19 4.13 32.98
C LEU A 4 -3.74 4.60 32.79
N LEU A 5 -3.51 5.92 33.01
CA LEU A 5 -2.17 6.49 32.99
C LEU A 5 -1.29 5.98 34.13
N PHE A 6 -1.91 5.72 35.31
CA PHE A 6 -1.20 5.18 36.48
C PHE A 6 -0.82 3.71 36.31
N ILE A 7 -1.65 2.92 35.64
CA ILE A 7 -1.36 1.51 35.33
C ILE A 7 -0.23 1.42 34.29
N VAL A 8 -0.24 2.28 33.27
CA VAL A 8 0.84 2.38 32.29
C VAL A 8 2.16 2.80 32.94
N LEU A 9 2.11 3.73 33.87
CA LEU A 9 3.29 4.21 34.61
C LEU A 9 3.85 3.14 35.57
N LEU A 10 2.98 2.35 36.22
CA LEU A 10 3.38 1.22 37.09
C LEU A 10 3.99 0.06 36.31
N PHE A 11 3.61 -0.14 35.04
CA PHE A 11 4.19 -1.18 34.19
C PHE A 11 5.64 -0.85 33.78
N PHE A 12 6.01 0.42 33.74
CA PHE A 12 7.37 0.87 33.41
C PHE A 12 8.36 0.83 34.60
N LEU A 13 7.89 0.59 35.83
CA LEU A 13 8.73 0.71 37.03
C LEU A 13 9.33 -0.61 37.57
N ASN A 14 9.02 -1.77 36.97
CA ASN A 14 9.39 -3.06 37.55
C ASN A 14 10.18 -4.03 36.65
N ILE A 15 11.14 -3.57 35.85
CA ILE A 15 12.05 -4.52 35.17
C ILE A 15 13.49 -4.08 35.37
N HIS A 16 14.12 -4.58 36.42
CA HIS A 16 15.57 -4.57 36.58
C HIS A 16 16.05 -6.03 36.67
N SER A 17 16.48 -6.59 35.54
CA SER A 17 17.35 -7.76 35.49
C SER A 17 18.56 -7.39 34.64
N LEU A 18 19.66 -7.03 35.29
CA LEU A 18 20.95 -6.77 34.66
C LEU A 18 21.56 -8.12 34.23
N SER A 19 21.36 -8.49 32.96
CA SER A 19 22.23 -9.46 32.28
C SER A 19 23.33 -8.68 31.56
N ALA A 20 24.59 -9.00 31.80
CA ALA A 20 25.70 -8.42 31.06
C ALA A 20 25.57 -8.78 29.57
N GLN A 21 25.36 -7.78 28.72
CA GLN A 21 25.23 -7.94 27.28
C GLN A 21 26.43 -7.27 26.62
N TYR A 22 27.07 -8.02 25.72
CA TYR A 22 28.25 -7.59 25.03
C TYR A 22 27.96 -7.20 23.59
N ARG A 23 28.91 -6.51 22.98
CA ARG A 23 28.84 -6.02 21.62
C ARG A 23 29.99 -6.56 20.80
N LEU A 24 29.69 -7.02 19.59
CA LEU A 24 30.65 -7.36 18.56
C LEU A 24 30.58 -6.32 17.45
N SER A 25 31.70 -5.69 17.11
CA SER A 25 31.80 -4.68 16.04
C SER A 25 33.06 -4.84 15.25
N GLY A 26 33.16 -4.21 14.10
CA GLY A 26 34.38 -4.20 13.30
C GLY A 26 34.16 -3.59 11.92
N GLN A 27 35.24 -3.52 11.13
CA GLN A 27 35.25 -2.99 9.79
C GLN A 27 35.64 -4.06 8.77
N ILE A 28 34.92 -4.10 7.66
CA ILE A 28 35.19 -5.01 6.55
C ILE A 28 35.78 -4.21 5.39
N THR A 29 36.98 -4.62 4.96
CA THR A 29 37.70 -4.01 3.83
C THR A 29 38.12 -5.07 2.81
N ASN A 30 38.58 -4.64 1.63
CA ASN A 30 39.26 -5.50 0.67
C ASN A 30 40.79 -5.37 0.80
N LYS A 31 41.56 -6.13 0.02
CA LYS A 31 43.03 -6.06 -0.03
C LYS A 31 43.58 -4.65 -0.33
N GLU A 32 42.80 -3.82 -1.03
CA GLU A 32 43.18 -2.45 -1.40
C GLU A 32 42.77 -1.45 -0.29
N LYS A 33 42.43 -1.91 0.92
CA LYS A 33 41.94 -1.13 2.05
C LYS A 33 40.68 -0.32 1.75
N LYS A 34 39.92 -0.66 0.69
CA LYS A 34 38.62 -0.07 0.41
C LYS A 34 37.58 -0.77 1.24
N VAL A 35 36.73 0.01 1.87
CA VAL A 35 35.62 -0.50 2.69
C VAL A 35 34.58 -1.27 1.87
N ILE A 36 34.12 -2.39 2.39
CA ILE A 36 33.08 -3.21 1.77
C ILE A 36 31.75 -2.86 2.43
N ILE A 37 30.89 -2.17 1.66
CA ILE A 37 29.58 -1.71 2.09
C ILE A 37 28.54 -2.77 1.81
N GLY A 38 27.70 -3.11 2.80
CA GLY A 38 26.65 -4.11 2.64
C GLY A 38 27.16 -5.55 2.70
N ALA A 39 28.40 -5.79 3.20
CA ALA A 39 28.85 -7.11 3.56
C ALA A 39 27.95 -7.65 4.69
N LYS A 40 27.56 -8.89 4.56
CA LYS A 40 26.68 -9.56 5.49
C LYS A 40 27.52 -10.21 6.58
N VAL A 41 27.28 -9.81 7.83
CA VAL A 41 27.92 -10.36 9.01
C VAL A 41 26.87 -11.14 9.80
N ILE A 42 27.10 -12.44 9.96
CA ILE A 42 26.19 -13.40 10.58
C ILE A 42 26.88 -13.96 11.81
N LEU A 43 26.16 -14.03 12.91
CA LEU A 43 26.61 -14.63 14.16
C LEU A 43 25.65 -15.77 14.54
N THR A 44 26.20 -16.99 14.65
CA THR A 44 25.41 -18.18 15.00
C THR A 44 26.05 -18.88 16.20
N THR A 45 25.27 -19.64 16.95
CA THR A 45 25.71 -20.77 17.77
C THR A 45 25.65 -22.04 16.92
N GLU A 46 25.95 -23.23 17.47
CA GLU A 46 25.90 -24.49 16.71
C GLU A 46 24.57 -24.74 16.03
N ASP A 47 23.45 -24.32 16.66
CA ASP A 47 22.09 -24.61 16.19
C ASP A 47 21.22 -23.37 15.93
N GLU A 48 21.66 -22.15 16.26
CA GLU A 48 20.80 -20.96 16.22
C GLU A 48 21.49 -19.72 15.66
N LEU A 49 20.75 -18.96 14.84
CA LEU A 49 21.14 -17.62 14.39
C LEU A 49 20.92 -16.61 15.53
N ILE A 50 21.99 -16.08 16.08
CA ILE A 50 21.98 -15.14 17.19
C ILE A 50 21.82 -13.69 16.70
N GLY A 51 22.51 -13.34 15.62
CA GLY A 51 22.44 -11.99 15.06
C GLY A 51 22.94 -11.91 13.63
N MET A 52 22.47 -10.92 12.92
CA MET A 52 22.91 -10.60 11.57
C MET A 52 22.84 -9.11 11.33
N THR A 53 23.90 -8.56 10.74
CA THR A 53 23.98 -7.15 10.35
C THR A 53 24.61 -7.01 8.98
N LEU A 54 24.51 -5.82 8.41
CA LEU A 54 25.22 -5.46 7.18
C LEU A 54 26.20 -4.34 7.52
N THR A 55 27.34 -4.34 6.86
CA THR A 55 28.28 -3.24 6.98
C THR A 55 27.66 -1.94 6.42
N ASP A 56 27.88 -0.85 7.13
CA ASP A 56 27.43 0.50 6.78
C ASP A 56 28.25 1.13 5.62
N LEU A 57 28.05 2.41 5.37
CA LEU A 57 28.74 3.17 4.31
C LEU A 57 30.27 3.26 4.51
N ASN A 58 30.72 3.08 5.74
CA ASN A 58 32.14 3.08 6.12
C ASN A 58 32.68 1.66 6.31
N GLY A 59 31.89 0.63 5.93
CA GLY A 59 32.25 -0.75 6.07
C GLY A 59 32.17 -1.29 7.52
N TRP A 60 31.59 -0.51 8.45
CA TRP A 60 31.45 -0.93 9.83
C TRP A 60 30.23 -1.84 10.02
N TYR A 61 30.40 -2.86 10.87
CA TYR A 61 29.29 -3.68 11.36
C TYR A 61 29.25 -3.65 12.89
N ARG A 62 28.03 -3.90 13.44
CA ARG A 62 27.79 -3.97 14.88
C ARG A 62 26.65 -4.95 15.15
N ILE A 63 26.89 -5.87 16.10
CA ILE A 63 25.87 -6.77 16.64
C ILE A 63 25.89 -6.56 18.15
N GLU A 64 24.74 -6.20 18.72
CA GLU A 64 24.58 -5.84 20.14
C GLU A 64 23.74 -6.90 20.87
N ASN A 65 23.69 -6.78 22.21
CA ASN A 65 22.89 -7.63 23.09
C ASN A 65 23.29 -9.11 23.05
N LEU A 66 24.58 -9.38 22.98
CA LEU A 66 25.16 -10.71 22.95
C LEU A 66 25.49 -11.18 24.36
N SER A 67 25.17 -12.43 24.67
CA SER A 67 25.55 -13.08 25.93
C SER A 67 27.02 -13.53 25.88
N ASN A 68 27.59 -13.83 27.02
CA ASN A 68 28.88 -14.52 27.07
C ASN A 68 28.74 -15.91 26.44
N GLY A 69 29.62 -16.27 25.51
CA GLY A 69 29.58 -17.57 24.84
C GLY A 69 30.42 -17.69 23.59
N GLU A 70 30.44 -18.90 23.03
CA GLU A 70 31.12 -19.21 21.75
C GLU A 70 30.12 -19.01 20.61
N TYR A 71 30.58 -18.28 19.58
CA TYR A 71 29.81 -17.97 18.39
C TYR A 71 30.59 -18.29 17.13
N LEU A 72 29.90 -18.64 16.05
CA LEU A 72 30.46 -18.71 14.72
C LEU A 72 30.11 -17.41 13.97
N LEU A 73 31.13 -16.57 13.76
CA LEU A 73 31.04 -15.37 12.95
C LEU A 73 31.29 -15.70 11.48
N ARG A 74 30.39 -15.28 10.60
CA ARG A 74 30.56 -15.45 9.16
C ARG A 74 30.31 -14.11 8.45
N VAL A 75 31.27 -13.76 7.57
CA VAL A 75 31.21 -12.56 6.74
C VAL A 75 31.07 -12.97 5.29
N GLU A 76 30.04 -12.51 4.62
CA GLU A 76 29.74 -12.83 3.22
C GLU A 76 29.57 -11.56 2.40
N TYR A 77 30.16 -11.55 1.20
CA TYR A 77 29.92 -10.52 0.20
C TYR A 77 30.09 -11.11 -1.20
N THR A 78 29.20 -10.74 -2.13
CA THR A 78 29.20 -11.32 -3.49
C THR A 78 30.47 -10.98 -4.24
N GLY A 79 31.18 -12.01 -4.77
CA GLY A 79 32.46 -11.90 -5.46
C GLY A 79 33.66 -11.86 -4.54
N TYR A 80 33.48 -12.22 -3.27
CA TYR A 80 34.53 -12.37 -2.29
C TYR A 80 34.42 -13.71 -1.57
N THR A 81 35.55 -14.31 -1.22
CA THR A 81 35.60 -15.53 -0.42
C THR A 81 34.96 -15.28 0.95
N PRO A 82 33.96 -16.05 1.38
CA PRO A 82 33.38 -15.91 2.70
C PRO A 82 34.40 -16.16 3.81
N ILE A 83 34.36 -15.36 4.87
CA ILE A 83 35.12 -15.56 6.10
C ILE A 83 34.24 -16.29 7.10
N SER A 84 34.76 -17.29 7.78
CA SER A 84 34.08 -18.00 8.86
C SER A 84 35.06 -18.25 10.00
N GLU A 85 34.74 -17.76 11.22
CA GLU A 85 35.63 -17.80 12.37
C GLU A 85 34.83 -18.04 13.66
N LYS A 86 35.37 -18.86 14.56
CA LYS A 86 34.82 -19.03 15.91
C LYS A 86 35.26 -17.89 16.80
N VAL A 87 34.32 -17.23 17.46
CA VAL A 87 34.55 -16.07 18.31
C VAL A 87 34.01 -16.37 19.70
N PHE A 88 34.87 -16.24 20.72
CA PHE A 88 34.47 -16.35 22.11
C PHE A 88 34.28 -14.95 22.71
N LEU A 89 33.03 -14.60 23.00
CA LEU A 89 32.66 -13.28 23.48
C LEU A 89 32.53 -13.27 25.01
N HIS A 90 33.38 -12.50 25.69
CA HIS A 90 33.34 -12.32 27.14
C HIS A 90 33.42 -10.83 27.56
N ASN A 91 33.60 -9.94 26.59
CA ASN A 91 33.55 -8.49 26.73
C ASN A 91 33.16 -7.85 25.37
N ASP A 92 33.01 -6.53 25.29
CA ASP A 92 32.87 -5.85 24.00
C ASP A 92 34.10 -6.13 23.13
N MET A 93 33.87 -6.62 21.90
CA MET A 93 34.95 -7.07 21.00
C MET A 93 34.90 -6.33 19.67
N LYS A 94 36.06 -5.99 19.15
CA LYS A 94 36.22 -5.41 17.82
C LYS A 94 37.03 -6.35 16.94
N LEU A 95 36.45 -6.78 15.80
CA LEU A 95 37.08 -7.66 14.82
C LEU A 95 36.97 -7.05 13.42
N ASP A 96 38.10 -6.67 12.86
CA ASP A 96 38.19 -6.12 11.50
C ASP A 96 38.62 -7.23 10.52
N TYR A 97 37.99 -7.30 9.35
CA TYR A 97 38.28 -8.34 8.36
C TYR A 97 38.67 -7.78 7.00
N VAL A 98 39.56 -8.46 6.29
CA VAL A 98 39.95 -8.18 4.91
C VAL A 98 39.45 -9.31 4.02
N MET A 99 38.45 -9.05 3.19
CA MET A 99 37.90 -10.04 2.26
C MET A 99 38.70 -10.12 0.97
N LEU A 100 38.90 -11.34 0.49
CA LEU A 100 39.62 -11.63 -0.75
C LEU A 100 38.61 -11.84 -1.89
N ARG A 101 38.89 -11.28 -3.09
CA ARG A 101 38.09 -11.56 -4.29
C ARG A 101 38.22 -13.03 -4.67
N GLU A 102 37.12 -13.68 -5.00
CA GLU A 102 37.12 -14.99 -5.64
C GLU A 102 37.77 -14.89 -7.03
N MET A 103 38.78 -15.69 -7.30
CA MET A 103 39.26 -15.92 -8.67
C MET A 103 38.23 -16.82 -9.36
N VAL A 104 37.73 -16.39 -10.54
CA VAL A 104 36.79 -17.14 -11.36
C VAL A 104 37.45 -18.40 -11.92
N GLY A 105 37.35 -19.47 -11.19
CA GLY A 105 37.76 -20.81 -11.60
C GLY A 105 36.80 -21.80 -10.96
N GLY A 106 36.04 -22.52 -11.80
CA GLY A 106 34.95 -23.36 -11.36
C GLY A 106 35.32 -24.35 -10.29
N LEU A 107 34.56 -24.31 -9.22
CA LEU A 107 34.42 -25.38 -8.24
C LEU A 107 32.95 -25.51 -7.90
N ASP A 108 32.50 -26.75 -7.83
CA ASP A 108 31.13 -27.11 -7.44
C ASP A 108 30.75 -26.42 -6.14
N GLU A 109 29.59 -25.75 -6.22
CA GLU A 109 28.99 -25.02 -5.13
C GLU A 109 28.61 -25.99 -4.00
N VAL A 110 29.46 -26.15 -3.00
CA VAL A 110 29.05 -26.73 -1.73
C VAL A 110 28.11 -25.71 -1.06
N VAL A 111 26.86 -25.83 -1.37
CA VAL A 111 25.81 -25.04 -0.75
C VAL A 111 25.61 -25.55 0.68
N VAL A 112 26.31 -24.98 1.62
CA VAL A 112 25.93 -25.04 3.03
C VAL A 112 24.73 -24.08 3.16
N THR A 113 23.55 -24.59 2.88
CA THR A 113 22.27 -23.90 3.12
C THR A 113 21.95 -23.94 4.61
N ALA A 114 22.53 -23.03 5.39
CA ALA A 114 21.82 -22.58 6.57
C ALA A 114 20.57 -21.84 6.06
N GLU A 115 19.40 -22.47 6.18
CA GLU A 115 18.13 -21.84 5.79
C GLU A 115 17.96 -20.58 6.60
N ARG A 116 17.92 -19.42 5.94
CA ARG A 116 17.48 -18.19 6.55
C ARG A 116 16.04 -18.39 7.02
N GLN A 117 15.84 -18.52 8.31
CA GLN A 117 14.53 -18.26 8.89
C GLN A 117 14.22 -16.78 8.67
N ASN A 118 12.97 -16.44 8.41
CA ASN A 118 12.55 -15.05 8.26
C ASN A 118 12.84 -14.27 9.55
N VAL A 119 13.99 -13.61 9.58
CA VAL A 119 14.37 -12.77 10.72
C VAL A 119 13.54 -11.51 10.65
N ILE A 120 12.75 -11.26 11.65
CA ILE A 120 11.94 -10.05 11.78
C ILE A 120 12.62 -9.15 12.79
N LYS A 121 13.04 -7.96 12.34
CA LYS A 121 13.54 -6.92 13.23
C LYS A 121 12.46 -5.85 13.36
N ALA A 122 11.96 -5.64 14.55
CA ALA A 122 11.00 -4.57 14.78
C ALA A 122 11.70 -3.20 14.84
N THR A 123 10.99 -2.16 14.40
CA THR A 123 11.38 -0.76 14.47
C THR A 123 10.24 0.06 15.09
N THR A 124 10.51 1.27 15.52
CA THR A 124 9.46 2.16 16.08
C THR A 124 8.31 2.42 15.11
N GLN A 125 8.58 2.43 13.81
CA GLN A 125 7.57 2.69 12.79
C GLN A 125 6.94 1.42 12.22
N GLY A 126 7.58 0.24 12.36
CA GLY A 126 7.08 -1.00 11.78
C GLY A 126 8.00 -2.19 12.03
N ASN A 127 8.08 -3.07 11.04
CA ASN A 127 8.92 -4.27 11.09
C ASN A 127 9.80 -4.36 9.84
N VAL A 128 11.03 -4.83 10.01
CA VAL A 128 11.95 -5.15 8.92
C VAL A 128 11.98 -6.66 8.72
N PHE A 129 11.68 -7.09 7.51
CA PHE A 129 11.66 -8.50 7.12
C PHE A 129 12.82 -8.81 6.18
N TYR A 130 13.41 -9.97 6.35
CA TYR A 130 14.44 -10.50 5.48
C TYR A 130 13.87 -11.68 4.71
N LEU A 131 13.96 -11.63 3.38
CA LEU A 131 13.44 -12.69 2.53
C LEU A 131 14.27 -13.96 2.67
N SER A 132 13.63 -15.12 2.70
CA SER A 132 14.30 -16.42 2.65
C SER A 132 15.03 -16.60 1.31
N THR A 133 16.02 -17.50 1.29
CA THR A 133 16.71 -17.88 0.04
C THR A 133 15.72 -18.38 -1.02
N ARG A 134 14.64 -19.02 -0.60
CA ARG A 134 13.56 -19.47 -1.48
C ARG A 134 12.84 -18.30 -2.14
N ALA A 135 12.41 -17.30 -1.37
CA ALA A 135 11.74 -16.11 -1.88
C ALA A 135 12.66 -15.34 -2.85
N GLN A 136 13.94 -15.23 -2.54
CA GLN A 136 14.92 -14.60 -3.42
C GLN A 136 15.11 -15.37 -4.75
N LYS A 137 14.85 -16.67 -4.79
CA LYS A 137 14.90 -17.47 -6.03
C LYS A 137 13.64 -17.36 -6.91
N THR A 138 12.57 -16.71 -6.45
CA THR A 138 11.32 -16.60 -7.23
C THR A 138 11.44 -15.73 -8.47
N ARG A 139 12.43 -14.85 -8.55
CA ARG A 139 12.69 -13.88 -9.64
C ARG A 139 11.54 -12.92 -9.94
N ASP A 140 10.60 -12.83 -9.04
CA ASP A 140 9.48 -11.93 -9.08
C ASP A 140 9.29 -11.29 -7.72
N VAL A 141 9.35 -9.98 -7.69
CA VAL A 141 9.25 -9.21 -6.46
C VAL A 141 7.92 -9.45 -5.74
N TYR A 142 6.80 -9.53 -6.47
CA TYR A 142 5.49 -9.76 -5.87
C TYR A 142 5.39 -11.15 -5.25
N SER A 143 5.84 -12.19 -5.96
CA SER A 143 5.93 -13.54 -5.40
C SER A 143 6.86 -13.61 -4.18
N ALA A 144 7.98 -12.90 -4.19
CA ALA A 144 8.90 -12.85 -3.07
C ALA A 144 8.29 -12.17 -1.84
N LEU A 145 7.57 -11.07 -2.05
CA LEU A 145 6.93 -10.29 -0.98
C LEU A 145 5.73 -11.01 -0.32
N GLN A 146 5.15 -12.05 -0.95
CA GLN A 146 4.13 -12.89 -0.30
C GLN A 146 4.63 -13.58 0.99
N GLU A 147 5.94 -13.65 1.14
CA GLU A 147 6.55 -14.18 2.35
C GLU A 147 6.39 -13.27 3.57
N ILE A 148 6.01 -12.01 3.38
CA ILE A 148 5.90 -11.02 4.45
C ILE A 148 4.50 -11.07 5.08
N PRO A 149 4.39 -11.38 6.39
CA PRO A 149 3.08 -11.65 7.04
C PRO A 149 2.11 -10.48 7.03
N ARG A 150 2.64 -9.25 6.99
CA ARG A 150 1.87 -8.00 7.10
C ARG A 150 1.42 -7.44 5.75
N LEU A 151 1.81 -8.08 4.64
CA LEU A 151 1.44 -7.65 3.29
C LEU A 151 0.38 -8.56 2.68
N GLN A 152 -0.48 -7.95 1.92
CA GLN A 152 -1.42 -8.59 1.00
C GLN A 152 -0.95 -8.31 -0.42
N ILE A 153 -0.57 -9.36 -1.13
CA ILE A 153 -0.03 -9.25 -2.48
C ILE A 153 -1.04 -9.83 -3.46
N ASP A 154 -1.50 -9.01 -4.38
CA ASP A 154 -2.23 -9.46 -5.57
C ASP A 154 -1.24 -9.56 -6.73
N GLU A 155 -0.77 -10.79 -7.00
CA GLU A 155 0.16 -11.04 -8.11
C GLU A 155 -0.46 -10.78 -9.48
N LEU A 156 -1.77 -10.93 -9.63
CA LEU A 156 -2.48 -10.71 -10.89
C LEU A 156 -2.55 -9.22 -11.22
N ASN A 157 -3.01 -8.41 -10.28
CA ASN A 157 -3.16 -6.97 -10.46
C ASN A 157 -1.88 -6.18 -10.14
N ARG A 158 -0.79 -6.88 -9.75
CA ARG A 158 0.49 -6.28 -9.37
C ARG A 158 0.31 -5.19 -8.30
N SER A 159 -0.49 -5.47 -7.29
CA SER A 159 -0.78 -4.54 -6.20
C SER A 159 -0.37 -5.08 -4.84
N ILE A 160 -0.03 -4.17 -3.95
CA ILE A 160 0.41 -4.45 -2.58
C ILE A 160 -0.43 -3.61 -1.64
N SER A 161 -1.00 -4.27 -0.64
CA SER A 161 -1.70 -3.64 0.47
C SER A 161 -1.22 -4.22 1.80
N THR A 162 -1.60 -3.62 2.90
CA THR A 162 -1.33 -4.17 4.24
C THR A 162 -2.58 -4.87 4.78
N VAL A 163 -2.37 -5.84 5.66
CA VAL A 163 -3.49 -6.60 6.27
C VAL A 163 -4.44 -5.72 7.11
N ASN A 164 -3.95 -4.57 7.58
CA ASN A 164 -4.75 -3.61 8.35
C ASN A 164 -5.52 -2.62 7.45
N GLY A 165 -5.39 -2.76 6.14
CA GLY A 165 -5.93 -1.80 5.18
C GLY A 165 -5.18 -0.46 5.19
N GLY A 166 -5.79 0.54 4.58
CA GLY A 166 -5.23 1.88 4.48
C GLY A 166 -4.34 2.10 3.25
N LYS A 167 -4.04 3.36 2.99
CA LYS A 167 -3.26 3.78 1.82
C LYS A 167 -1.78 3.45 2.02
N VAL A 168 -1.21 2.67 1.11
CA VAL A 168 0.19 2.22 1.17
C VAL A 168 1.06 3.03 0.22
N LEU A 169 2.19 3.52 0.72
CA LEU A 169 3.27 4.11 -0.08
C LEU A 169 4.37 3.08 -0.30
N MET A 170 4.65 2.75 -1.56
CA MET A 170 5.74 1.86 -1.93
C MET A 170 7.03 2.63 -2.20
N LEU A 171 8.10 2.27 -1.50
CA LEU A 171 9.43 2.84 -1.64
C LEU A 171 10.43 1.77 -2.07
N VAL A 172 11.40 2.16 -2.88
CA VAL A 172 12.61 1.37 -3.15
C VAL A 172 13.82 2.20 -2.75
N ASN A 173 14.59 1.72 -1.78
CA ASN A 173 15.69 2.47 -1.18
C ASN A 173 15.29 3.86 -0.66
N GLY A 174 14.06 3.96 -0.14
CA GLY A 174 13.49 5.22 0.33
C GLY A 174 12.85 6.09 -0.75
N VAL A 175 12.81 5.65 -2.02
CA VAL A 175 12.24 6.36 -3.17
C VAL A 175 10.90 5.76 -3.53
N PRO A 176 9.84 6.53 -3.65
CA PRO A 176 8.59 6.04 -4.24
C PRO A 176 8.78 5.65 -5.70
N ARG A 177 8.61 4.39 -5.99
CA ARG A 177 8.62 3.86 -7.36
C ARG A 177 7.23 3.50 -7.89
N GLY A 178 6.19 3.70 -7.08
CA GLY A 178 4.82 3.34 -7.47
C GLY A 178 4.74 1.88 -7.89
N ASN A 179 4.22 1.62 -9.08
CA ASN A 179 4.11 0.27 -9.64
C ASN A 179 5.40 -0.21 -10.35
N ALA A 180 6.50 0.53 -10.28
CA ALA A 180 7.77 0.19 -10.95
C ALA A 180 8.63 -0.81 -10.16
N LEU A 181 8.00 -1.75 -9.48
CA LEU A 181 8.69 -2.82 -8.74
C LEU A 181 9.16 -3.97 -9.65
N GLU A 182 8.65 -4.03 -10.85
CA GLU A 182 8.93 -5.10 -11.83
C GLU A 182 10.42 -5.22 -12.19
N SER A 183 11.17 -4.13 -12.08
CA SER A 183 12.60 -4.11 -12.35
C SER A 183 13.46 -4.61 -11.18
N ILE A 184 12.87 -5.00 -10.04
CA ILE A 184 13.63 -5.48 -8.88
C ILE A 184 13.83 -6.98 -8.98
N ASP A 185 15.08 -7.44 -9.04
CA ASP A 185 15.39 -8.85 -8.82
C ASP A 185 15.31 -9.17 -7.31
N PRO A 186 14.47 -10.13 -6.88
CA PRO A 186 14.38 -10.52 -5.48
C PRO A 186 15.71 -10.92 -4.82
N LYS A 187 16.68 -11.38 -5.61
CA LYS A 187 18.03 -11.69 -5.11
C LYS A 187 18.77 -10.47 -4.58
N ASP A 188 18.43 -9.29 -5.11
CA ASP A 188 19.03 -8.03 -4.72
C ASP A 188 18.33 -7.40 -3.51
N ILE A 189 17.17 -7.93 -3.09
CA ILE A 189 16.47 -7.45 -1.91
C ILE A 189 17.26 -7.83 -0.65
N LEU A 190 17.69 -6.81 0.07
CA LEU A 190 18.34 -6.96 1.38
C LEU A 190 17.32 -7.12 2.49
N SER A 191 16.30 -6.24 2.48
CA SER A 191 15.23 -6.22 3.48
C SER A 191 14.01 -5.48 2.95
N VAL A 192 12.87 -5.76 3.56
CA VAL A 192 11.61 -5.06 3.33
C VAL A 192 11.12 -4.50 4.66
N GLU A 193 11.01 -3.20 4.75
CA GLU A 193 10.52 -2.50 5.91
C GLU A 193 9.04 -2.17 5.72
N VAL A 194 8.19 -2.66 6.60
CA VAL A 194 6.75 -2.39 6.61
C VAL A 194 6.45 -1.47 7.79
N MET A 195 6.22 -0.19 7.50
CA MET A 195 5.91 0.85 8.49
C MET A 195 4.40 1.01 8.59
N GLU A 196 3.82 0.59 9.69
CA GLU A 196 2.38 0.69 9.98
C GLU A 196 2.06 1.90 10.87
N THR A 197 3.09 2.51 11.43
CA THR A 197 3.03 3.76 12.20
C THR A 197 4.06 4.75 11.65
N PRO A 198 3.89 5.20 10.40
CA PRO A 198 4.84 6.11 9.79
C PRO A 198 4.90 7.45 10.53
N SER A 199 6.03 8.13 10.42
CA SER A 199 6.21 9.47 11.00
C SER A 199 5.26 10.49 10.35
N ALA A 200 5.11 11.67 10.98
CA ALA A 200 4.29 12.78 10.48
C ALA A 200 4.62 13.16 9.03
N ARG A 201 5.86 12.92 8.57
CA ARG A 201 6.30 13.09 7.18
C ARG A 201 5.34 12.48 6.16
N TYR A 202 4.85 11.26 6.43
CA TYR A 202 3.99 10.50 5.50
C TYR A 202 2.50 10.76 5.72
N LEU A 203 2.12 11.16 6.94
CA LEU A 203 0.72 11.42 7.31
C LEU A 203 0.12 12.62 6.56
N SER A 204 0.94 13.58 6.11
CA SER A 204 0.47 14.76 5.36
C SER A 204 -0.23 14.41 4.05
N GLU A 205 0.02 13.23 3.50
CA GLU A 205 -0.54 12.74 2.23
C GLU A 205 -1.55 11.64 2.42
N GLY A 206 -1.93 11.38 3.68
CA GLY A 206 -2.87 10.34 4.03
C GLY A 206 -2.32 8.92 3.87
N PHE A 207 -0.98 8.75 3.78
CA PHE A 207 -0.38 7.42 3.83
C PHE A 207 -0.31 6.94 5.26
N THR A 208 -1.05 5.90 5.55
CA THR A 208 -1.08 5.27 6.86
C THR A 208 -0.13 4.08 6.97
N ASN A 209 0.38 3.62 5.84
CA ASN A 209 1.35 2.54 5.74
C ASN A 209 2.43 2.89 4.71
N VAL A 210 3.67 2.50 4.99
CA VAL A 210 4.80 2.65 4.06
C VAL A 210 5.54 1.33 3.97
N VAL A 211 5.82 0.88 2.75
CA VAL A 211 6.63 -0.31 2.49
C VAL A 211 7.88 0.11 1.76
N ASN A 212 9.04 -0.12 2.36
CA ASN A 212 10.34 0.26 1.80
C ASN A 212 11.18 -0.98 1.50
N ILE A 213 11.43 -1.24 0.24
CA ILE A 213 12.27 -2.33 -0.24
C ILE A 213 13.70 -1.80 -0.33
N LYS A 214 14.60 -2.36 0.48
CA LYS A 214 16.04 -2.05 0.42
C LYS A 214 16.73 -3.07 -0.46
N THR A 215 17.51 -2.61 -1.44
CA THR A 215 18.22 -3.45 -2.39
C THR A 215 19.74 -3.29 -2.29
N ARG A 216 20.48 -4.29 -2.77
CA ARG A 216 21.96 -4.27 -2.80
C ARG A 216 22.47 -3.23 -3.79
N LYS A 217 23.68 -2.74 -3.56
CA LYS A 217 24.43 -1.90 -4.49
C LYS A 217 25.42 -2.75 -5.27
N ASN A 218 25.40 -2.65 -6.59
CA ASN A 218 26.39 -3.30 -7.43
C ASN A 218 27.07 -2.26 -8.36
N PRO A 219 28.40 -2.17 -8.49
CA PRO A 219 29.07 -1.16 -9.29
C PRO A 219 29.27 -1.46 -10.79
N GLU A 220 28.77 -2.56 -11.36
CA GLU A 220 28.99 -2.93 -12.76
C GLU A 220 27.85 -2.53 -13.71
N LYS A 221 28.10 -2.52 -15.02
CA LYS A 221 27.07 -2.30 -16.05
C LYS A 221 26.07 -3.45 -16.03
N TYR A 222 24.79 -3.15 -16.15
CA TYR A 222 23.73 -4.15 -16.17
C TYR A 222 22.61 -3.76 -17.11
N SER A 223 21.86 -4.75 -17.53
CA SER A 223 20.56 -4.60 -18.14
C SER A 223 19.62 -5.69 -17.65
N LEU A 224 18.33 -5.34 -17.54
CA LEU A 224 17.28 -6.21 -17.05
C LEU A 224 16.07 -6.06 -17.96
N PHE A 225 15.45 -7.19 -18.29
CA PHE A 225 14.16 -7.23 -18.97
C PHE A 225 13.26 -8.25 -18.29
N ASN A 226 12.05 -7.82 -17.90
CA ASN A 226 11.03 -8.67 -17.33
C ASN A 226 9.74 -8.51 -18.12
N PHE A 227 9.08 -9.62 -18.40
CA PHE A 227 7.76 -9.63 -19.00
C PHE A 227 6.89 -10.68 -18.32
N THR A 228 5.65 -10.31 -18.00
CA THR A 228 4.67 -11.22 -17.41
C THR A 228 3.32 -10.99 -18.06
N THR A 229 2.62 -12.04 -18.40
CA THR A 229 1.22 -11.96 -18.84
C THR A 229 0.42 -13.14 -18.32
N GLN A 230 -0.85 -12.91 -18.04
CA GLN A 230 -1.83 -13.94 -17.72
C GLN A 230 -3.17 -13.54 -18.32
N ASN A 231 -3.82 -14.47 -19.01
CA ASN A 231 -5.10 -14.21 -19.63
C ASN A 231 -6.08 -15.33 -19.30
N HIS A 232 -7.33 -14.96 -19.08
CA HIS A 232 -8.44 -15.89 -18.98
C HIS A 232 -8.62 -16.64 -20.30
N ILE A 233 -8.92 -17.93 -20.26
CA ILE A 233 -9.07 -18.76 -21.48
C ILE A 233 -10.16 -18.24 -22.41
N GLY A 234 -11.21 -17.59 -21.90
CA GLY A 234 -12.26 -16.92 -22.67
C GLY A 234 -11.98 -15.45 -22.98
N LEU A 235 -10.77 -14.94 -22.71
CA LEU A 235 -10.35 -13.54 -22.92
C LEU A 235 -11.23 -12.47 -22.24
N HIS A 236 -11.97 -12.83 -21.20
CA HIS A 236 -12.77 -11.87 -20.42
C HIS A 236 -11.93 -11.06 -19.42
N TYR A 237 -10.73 -11.52 -19.13
CA TYR A 237 -9.79 -10.85 -18.24
C TYR A 237 -8.36 -11.15 -18.67
N GLY A 238 -7.51 -10.15 -18.60
CA GLY A 238 -6.08 -10.33 -18.81
C GLY A 238 -5.27 -9.24 -18.15
N THR A 239 -4.05 -9.59 -17.81
CA THR A 239 -3.05 -8.67 -17.25
C THR A 239 -1.71 -8.89 -17.92
N GLY A 240 -0.95 -7.80 -18.07
CA GLY A 240 0.40 -7.84 -18.61
C GLY A 240 1.27 -6.77 -17.98
N SER A 241 2.54 -7.08 -17.80
CA SER A 241 3.55 -6.12 -17.37
C SER A 241 4.87 -6.38 -18.08
N GLY A 242 5.59 -5.29 -18.40
CA GLY A 242 6.93 -5.33 -18.95
C GLY A 242 7.80 -4.29 -18.27
N ALA A 243 9.04 -4.65 -17.95
CA ALA A 243 10.03 -3.75 -17.39
C ALA A 243 11.36 -3.91 -18.12
N PHE A 244 11.95 -2.80 -18.45
CA PHE A 244 13.32 -2.72 -18.96
C PHE A 244 14.10 -1.73 -18.12
N GLU A 245 15.30 -2.11 -17.68
CA GLU A 245 16.22 -1.22 -16.98
C GLU A 245 17.64 -1.45 -17.49
N ILE A 246 18.36 -0.36 -17.70
CA ILE A 246 19.78 -0.35 -18.06
C ILE A 246 20.51 0.66 -17.19
N GLY A 247 21.72 0.35 -16.77
CA GLY A 247 22.48 1.27 -15.96
C GLY A 247 23.90 0.84 -15.62
N ASP A 248 24.59 1.74 -14.93
CA ASP A 248 25.90 1.52 -14.36
C ASP A 248 26.04 2.24 -13.00
N SER A 249 27.26 2.43 -12.49
CA SER A 249 27.53 3.10 -11.22
C SER A 249 27.08 4.57 -11.18
N LYS A 250 26.97 5.23 -12.33
CA LYS A 250 26.70 6.68 -12.44
C LYS A 250 25.26 6.97 -12.85
N ALA A 251 24.71 6.22 -13.80
CA ALA A 251 23.41 6.49 -14.33
C ALA A 251 22.55 5.25 -14.55
N SER A 252 21.21 5.33 -14.48
CA SER A 252 20.27 4.33 -15.00
C SER A 252 19.10 4.96 -15.68
N PHE A 253 18.51 4.16 -16.52
CA PHE A 253 17.25 4.45 -17.16
C PHE A 253 16.37 3.22 -17.07
N TYR A 254 15.08 3.42 -16.77
CA TYR A 254 14.12 2.34 -16.73
C TYR A 254 12.80 2.73 -17.39
N VAL A 255 12.15 1.74 -17.95
CA VAL A 255 10.79 1.79 -18.50
C VAL A 255 9.99 0.65 -17.89
N ASN A 256 8.81 0.97 -17.35
CA ASN A 256 7.85 -0.03 -16.90
C ASN A 256 6.51 0.24 -17.56
N VAL A 257 5.91 -0.79 -18.12
CA VAL A 257 4.56 -0.73 -18.69
C VAL A 257 3.75 -1.86 -18.05
N ASN A 258 2.58 -1.54 -17.54
CA ASN A 258 1.65 -2.55 -17.07
C ASN A 258 0.22 -2.19 -17.45
N GLY A 259 -0.61 -3.18 -17.54
CA GLY A 259 -2.01 -2.98 -17.84
C GLY A 259 -2.84 -4.22 -17.57
N PHE A 260 -4.13 -4.01 -17.51
CA PHE A 260 -5.10 -5.10 -17.46
C PHE A 260 -6.39 -4.68 -18.16
N TYR A 261 -7.10 -5.67 -18.64
CA TYR A 261 -8.43 -5.50 -19.22
C TYR A 261 -9.39 -6.49 -18.59
N PHE A 262 -10.65 -6.10 -18.57
CA PHE A 262 -11.71 -7.06 -18.36
C PHE A 262 -12.98 -6.66 -19.14
N ASN A 263 -13.66 -7.67 -19.68
CA ASN A 263 -14.88 -7.55 -20.43
C ASN A 263 -15.93 -8.36 -19.69
N ASN A 264 -16.96 -7.69 -19.17
CA ASN A 264 -18.12 -8.35 -18.61
C ASN A 264 -19.26 -8.26 -19.64
N ASN A 265 -19.69 -9.40 -20.16
CA ASN A 265 -20.80 -9.46 -21.12
C ASN A 265 -22.10 -9.95 -20.45
N HIS A 266 -21.97 -10.58 -19.27
CA HIS A 266 -23.08 -11.22 -18.55
C HIS A 266 -22.99 -10.91 -17.05
N ALA A 267 -23.10 -9.63 -16.70
CA ALA A 267 -23.33 -9.24 -15.31
C ALA A 267 -24.81 -8.91 -15.12
N ASN A 268 -25.35 -9.35 -13.99
CA ASN A 268 -26.72 -9.05 -13.59
C ASN A 268 -26.69 -7.94 -12.54
N ASP A 269 -27.48 -6.91 -12.74
CA ASP A 269 -27.61 -5.74 -11.84
C ASP A 269 -29.09 -5.63 -11.46
N TYR A 270 -29.41 -5.96 -10.21
CA TYR A 270 -30.75 -5.80 -9.65
C TYR A 270 -30.72 -4.64 -8.68
N ARG A 271 -31.72 -3.77 -8.76
CA ARG A 271 -31.88 -2.62 -7.89
C ARG A 271 -33.31 -2.48 -7.42
N GLU A 272 -33.48 -2.18 -6.16
CA GLU A 272 -34.75 -1.83 -5.52
C GLU A 272 -34.55 -0.52 -4.75
N GLN A 273 -35.52 0.40 -4.89
CA GLN A 273 -35.54 1.69 -4.21
C GLN A 273 -36.97 1.95 -3.69
N ARG A 274 -37.05 2.46 -2.47
CA ARG A 274 -38.31 2.84 -1.84
C ARG A 274 -38.19 4.18 -1.12
N THR A 275 -39.18 5.03 -1.30
CA THR A 275 -39.46 6.18 -0.46
C THR A 275 -40.86 6.02 0.13
N SER A 276 -41.34 6.97 0.94
CA SER A 276 -42.72 6.97 1.45
C SER A 276 -43.77 7.02 0.34
N GLN A 277 -43.42 7.50 -0.86
CA GLN A 277 -44.38 7.74 -1.96
C GLN A 277 -44.11 6.89 -3.20
N LEU A 278 -42.90 6.35 -3.36
CA LEU A 278 -42.44 5.68 -4.57
C LEU A 278 -41.77 4.37 -4.27
N TYR A 279 -42.06 3.37 -5.12
CA TYR A 279 -41.33 2.12 -5.18
C TYR A 279 -40.76 1.92 -6.61
N LYS A 280 -39.49 1.68 -6.74
CA LYS A 280 -38.85 1.41 -8.04
C LYS A 280 -37.98 0.18 -7.95
N GLN A 281 -38.17 -0.71 -8.90
CA GLN A 281 -37.35 -1.93 -9.05
C GLN A 281 -36.86 -2.02 -10.48
N SER A 282 -35.63 -2.49 -10.67
CA SER A 282 -35.09 -2.81 -11.99
C SER A 282 -34.21 -4.04 -11.97
N ALA A 283 -34.28 -4.83 -13.03
CA ALA A 283 -33.38 -5.95 -13.31
C ALA A 283 -32.71 -5.71 -14.65
N ASN A 284 -31.43 -5.48 -14.65
CA ASN A 284 -30.67 -5.10 -15.82
C ASN A 284 -29.56 -6.11 -16.11
N ARG A 285 -29.31 -6.37 -17.39
CA ARG A 285 -28.05 -6.93 -17.88
C ARG A 285 -27.03 -5.80 -17.96
N HIS A 286 -25.85 -6.05 -17.44
CA HIS A 286 -24.75 -5.09 -17.44
C HIS A 286 -23.60 -5.64 -18.28
N GLU A 287 -23.23 -4.92 -19.31
CA GLU A 287 -22.06 -5.14 -20.14
C GLU A 287 -21.06 -4.03 -19.87
N SER A 288 -19.76 -4.38 -19.73
CA SER A 288 -18.73 -3.36 -19.53
C SER A 288 -17.37 -3.83 -20.04
N ASP A 289 -16.71 -2.92 -20.76
CA ASP A 289 -15.33 -3.05 -21.18
C ASP A 289 -14.48 -2.09 -20.37
N TYR A 290 -13.48 -2.63 -19.74
CA TYR A 290 -12.53 -1.87 -18.93
C TYR A 290 -11.12 -2.16 -19.42
N PHE A 291 -10.36 -1.13 -19.64
CA PHE A 291 -8.95 -1.21 -19.95
C PHE A 291 -8.15 -0.23 -19.09
N SER A 292 -7.05 -0.68 -18.51
CA SER A 292 -6.16 0.17 -17.74
C SER A 292 -4.73 -0.07 -18.19
N TYR A 293 -4.03 0.98 -18.56
CA TYR A 293 -2.59 0.91 -18.80
C TYR A 293 -1.86 2.02 -18.04
N ASN A 294 -0.66 1.69 -17.63
CA ASN A 294 0.25 2.59 -16.95
C ASN A 294 1.64 2.41 -17.54
N ALA A 295 2.28 3.50 -17.91
CA ALA A 295 3.66 3.54 -18.36
C ALA A 295 4.45 4.46 -17.44
N THR A 296 5.60 4.01 -16.95
CA THR A 296 6.52 4.81 -16.13
C THR A 296 7.90 4.79 -16.77
N LEU A 297 8.41 5.98 -17.05
CA LEU A 297 9.78 6.22 -17.49
C LEU A 297 10.53 6.86 -16.33
N GLY A 298 11.77 6.48 -16.11
CA GLY A 298 12.55 7.15 -15.08
C GLY A 298 14.03 6.84 -15.19
N GLY A 299 14.78 7.50 -14.36
CA GLY A 299 16.21 7.30 -14.29
C GLY A 299 16.82 7.98 -13.08
N ASP A 300 18.03 7.59 -12.86
CA ASP A 300 18.86 8.05 -11.75
C ASP A 300 20.20 8.54 -12.26
N TRP A 301 20.73 9.55 -11.62
CA TRP A 301 22.02 10.11 -11.94
C TRP A 301 22.81 10.44 -10.66
N VAL A 302 23.95 9.78 -10.49
CA VAL A 302 24.90 10.01 -9.41
C VAL A 302 25.97 10.97 -9.91
N VAL A 303 25.85 12.26 -9.56
CA VAL A 303 26.83 13.28 -9.93
C VAL A 303 28.17 13.02 -9.21
N ASN A 304 28.10 12.75 -7.89
CA ASN A 304 29.23 12.35 -7.07
C ASN A 304 28.71 11.62 -5.80
N ALA A 305 29.62 11.28 -4.88
CA ALA A 305 29.29 10.55 -3.65
C ALA A 305 28.25 11.27 -2.75
N LYS A 306 28.14 12.60 -2.86
CA LYS A 306 27.27 13.44 -2.03
C LYS A 306 26.03 13.92 -2.78
N ASN A 307 26.03 13.89 -4.11
CA ASN A 307 24.98 14.43 -4.98
C ASN A 307 24.34 13.35 -5.82
N TYR A 308 23.02 13.26 -5.75
CA TYR A 308 22.22 12.28 -6.48
C TYR A 308 20.91 12.90 -6.95
N PHE A 309 20.56 12.66 -8.20
CA PHE A 309 19.28 13.03 -8.80
C PHE A 309 18.51 11.79 -9.24
N SER A 310 17.19 11.89 -9.18
CA SER A 310 16.30 10.90 -9.77
C SER A 310 15.09 11.61 -10.36
N TYR A 311 14.56 11.05 -11.45
CA TYR A 311 13.35 11.55 -12.07
C TYR A 311 12.46 10.39 -12.49
N ASN A 312 11.16 10.61 -12.51
CA ASN A 312 10.23 9.72 -13.19
C ASN A 312 9.03 10.49 -13.77
N VAL A 313 8.50 9.94 -14.85
CA VAL A 313 7.25 10.34 -15.49
C VAL A 313 6.35 9.12 -15.53
N SER A 314 5.16 9.24 -14.99
CA SER A 314 4.15 8.16 -15.01
C SER A 314 2.92 8.64 -15.76
N LEU A 315 2.49 7.86 -16.74
CA LEU A 315 1.32 8.09 -17.57
C LEU A 315 0.35 6.95 -17.35
N ARG A 316 -0.87 7.26 -16.93
CA ARG A 316 -1.92 6.26 -16.73
C ARG A 316 -3.18 6.66 -17.48
N SER A 317 -3.81 5.69 -18.14
CA SER A 317 -5.11 5.88 -18.76
C SER A 317 -6.06 4.74 -18.41
N ILE A 318 -7.33 5.09 -18.23
CA ILE A 318 -8.39 4.14 -17.88
C ILE A 318 -9.64 4.49 -18.69
N PRO A 319 -9.76 4.00 -19.94
CA PRO A 319 -11.00 4.03 -20.66
C PRO A 319 -11.95 2.94 -20.16
N THR A 320 -13.22 3.29 -20.00
CA THR A 320 -14.28 2.35 -19.64
C THR A 320 -15.51 2.62 -20.50
N ASN A 321 -16.13 1.58 -21.04
CA ASN A 321 -17.44 1.64 -21.66
C ASN A 321 -18.37 0.71 -20.88
N ALA A 322 -19.59 1.15 -20.59
CA ALA A 322 -20.57 0.32 -19.94
C ALA A 322 -21.96 0.53 -20.55
N ARG A 323 -22.74 -0.54 -20.57
CA ARG A 323 -24.15 -0.52 -20.97
C ARG A 323 -24.94 -1.36 -20.00
N LYS A 324 -26.03 -0.77 -19.50
CA LYS A 324 -27.03 -1.50 -18.71
C LYS A 324 -28.35 -1.42 -19.47
N GLU A 325 -29.03 -2.53 -19.59
CA GLU A 325 -30.32 -2.60 -20.26
C GLU A 325 -31.20 -3.60 -19.54
N GLY A 326 -32.44 -3.22 -19.28
CA GLY A 326 -33.34 -4.11 -18.59
C GLY A 326 -34.75 -3.56 -18.42
N LYS A 327 -35.51 -4.26 -17.61
CA LYS A 327 -36.91 -3.94 -17.30
C LYS A 327 -37.00 -3.53 -15.84
N GLY A 328 -37.94 -2.64 -15.59
CA GLY A 328 -38.29 -2.19 -14.23
C GLY A 328 -39.75 -1.93 -14.06
N ILE A 329 -40.10 -1.78 -12.78
CA ILE A 329 -41.44 -1.42 -12.33
C ILE A 329 -41.30 -0.17 -11.47
N LEU A 330 -42.15 0.81 -11.72
CA LEU A 330 -42.32 2.01 -10.91
C LEU A 330 -43.73 2.01 -10.36
N ILE A 331 -43.86 2.07 -9.04
CA ILE A 331 -45.16 2.22 -8.37
C ILE A 331 -45.19 3.61 -7.76
N GLN A 332 -46.16 4.41 -8.16
CA GLN A 332 -46.39 5.74 -7.65
C GLN A 332 -47.90 5.85 -7.28
N GLU A 333 -48.18 6.08 -6.01
CA GLU A 333 -49.53 6.03 -5.45
C GLU A 333 -50.23 4.69 -5.74
N ALA A 334 -51.23 4.65 -6.61
CA ALA A 334 -51.94 3.44 -7.01
C ALA A 334 -51.52 2.92 -8.39
N ASP A 335 -50.71 3.67 -9.11
CA ASP A 335 -50.30 3.32 -10.48
C ASP A 335 -49.08 2.45 -10.50
N THR A 336 -49.11 1.38 -11.29
CA THR A 336 -47.99 0.51 -11.58
C THR A 336 -47.56 0.72 -13.02
N ILE A 337 -46.32 1.14 -13.22
CA ILE A 337 -45.76 1.47 -14.52
C ILE A 337 -44.58 0.51 -14.82
N ASP A 338 -44.76 -0.29 -15.87
CA ASP A 338 -43.64 -1.06 -16.44
C ASP A 338 -42.80 -0.16 -17.35
N TYR A 339 -41.48 -0.23 -17.22
CA TYR A 339 -40.59 0.54 -18.06
C TYR A 339 -39.39 -0.27 -18.53
N ILE A 340 -38.77 0.13 -19.64
CA ILE A 340 -37.48 -0.33 -20.12
C ILE A 340 -36.45 0.73 -19.76
N SER A 341 -35.35 0.30 -19.18
CA SER A 341 -34.22 1.14 -18.81
C SER A 341 -33.01 0.84 -19.69
N VAL A 342 -32.38 1.87 -20.23
CA VAL A 342 -31.10 1.78 -20.94
C VAL A 342 -30.17 2.85 -20.37
N ASN A 343 -29.02 2.42 -19.86
CA ASN A 343 -27.95 3.33 -19.43
C ASN A 343 -26.68 3.02 -20.22
N LYS A 344 -26.08 4.04 -20.81
CA LYS A 344 -24.81 3.97 -21.50
C LYS A 344 -23.84 4.94 -20.84
N SER A 345 -22.67 4.43 -20.43
CA SER A 345 -21.61 5.21 -19.79
C SER A 345 -20.29 5.02 -20.52
N LYS A 346 -19.59 6.11 -20.72
CA LYS A 346 -18.24 6.12 -21.29
C LYS A 346 -17.36 7.04 -20.47
N THR A 347 -16.35 6.47 -19.82
CA THR A 347 -15.40 7.20 -18.97
C THR A 347 -14.00 7.15 -19.58
N LEU A 348 -13.30 8.27 -19.54
CA LEU A 348 -11.87 8.37 -19.84
C LEU A 348 -11.17 9.08 -18.68
N SER A 349 -10.24 8.41 -18.03
CA SER A 349 -9.38 9.01 -17.02
C SER A 349 -7.93 8.97 -17.47
N LEU A 350 -7.29 10.14 -17.52
CA LEU A 350 -5.87 10.31 -17.83
C LEU A 350 -5.17 10.91 -16.61
N VAL A 351 -4.09 10.29 -16.18
CA VAL A 351 -3.27 10.74 -15.04
C VAL A 351 -1.82 10.82 -15.48
N ASN A 352 -1.23 12.00 -15.38
CA ASN A 352 0.16 12.24 -15.69
C ASN A 352 0.87 12.76 -14.43
N VAL A 353 1.97 12.12 -14.06
CA VAL A 353 2.73 12.47 -12.85
C VAL A 353 4.20 12.65 -13.22
N TYR A 354 4.77 13.76 -12.83
CA TYR A 354 6.17 14.13 -13.05
C TYR A 354 6.84 14.34 -11.71
N ASN A 355 7.96 13.66 -11.47
CA ASN A 355 8.72 13.77 -10.23
C ASN A 355 10.19 14.05 -10.52
N ILE A 356 10.77 14.95 -9.74
CA ILE A 356 12.20 15.20 -9.67
C ILE A 356 12.60 15.13 -8.21
N TYR A 357 13.67 14.44 -7.95
CA TYR A 357 14.24 14.26 -6.63
C TYR A 357 15.73 14.58 -6.63
N HIS A 358 16.18 15.29 -5.62
CA HIS A 358 17.58 15.62 -5.39
C HIS A 358 17.96 15.29 -3.94
N HIS A 359 19.08 14.62 -3.78
CA HIS A 359 19.65 14.25 -2.50
C HIS A 359 21.07 14.82 -2.38
N LEU A 360 21.31 15.61 -1.34
CA LEU A 360 22.57 16.26 -1.04
C LEU A 360 23.04 15.89 0.37
N MET A 361 24.19 15.24 0.46
CA MET A 361 24.87 15.00 1.73
C MET A 361 25.84 16.15 2.04
N PHE A 362 25.60 16.86 3.13
CA PHE A 362 26.49 17.94 3.59
C PHE A 362 27.67 17.39 4.41
N GLU A 363 27.38 16.49 5.35
CA GLU A 363 28.30 15.82 6.25
C GLU A 363 28.05 14.32 6.20
N GLU A 364 28.87 13.51 6.86
CA GLU A 364 28.71 12.05 6.88
C GLU A 364 27.33 11.60 7.38
N ASN A 365 26.71 12.38 8.27
CA ASN A 365 25.47 12.05 8.96
C ASN A 365 24.33 13.06 8.71
N SER A 366 24.49 14.02 7.80
CA SER A 366 23.50 15.06 7.52
C SER A 366 23.17 15.11 6.04
N LEU A 367 21.89 15.12 5.71
CA LEU A 367 21.43 15.17 4.32
C LEU A 367 20.27 16.15 4.14
N LEU A 368 20.18 16.72 2.96
CA LEU A 368 19.04 17.47 2.45
C LEU A 368 18.42 16.73 1.27
N GLU A 369 17.11 16.51 1.36
CA GLU A 369 16.31 15.99 0.28
C GLU A 369 15.40 17.08 -0.27
N ASN A 370 15.41 17.26 -1.59
CA ASN A 370 14.52 18.18 -2.27
C ASN A 370 13.69 17.39 -3.26
N GLN A 371 12.40 17.63 -3.29
CA GLN A 371 11.47 16.94 -4.17
C GLN A 371 10.52 17.93 -4.83
N MET A 372 10.34 17.78 -6.14
CA MET A 372 9.31 18.47 -6.91
C MET A 372 8.39 17.43 -7.54
N ASN A 373 7.11 17.72 -7.49
CA ASN A 373 6.09 16.91 -8.14
C ASN A 373 5.15 17.81 -8.92
N PHE A 374 4.73 17.35 -10.08
CA PHE A 374 3.60 17.91 -10.81
C PHE A 374 2.69 16.76 -11.25
N THR A 375 1.40 16.91 -11.00
CA THR A 375 0.35 15.95 -11.40
C THR A 375 -0.71 16.68 -12.22
N TYR A 376 -1.07 16.10 -13.35
CA TYR A 376 -2.20 16.51 -14.17
C TYR A 376 -3.14 15.33 -14.38
N ASN A 377 -4.40 15.50 -13.98
CA ASN A 377 -5.45 14.52 -14.25
C ASN A 377 -6.54 15.15 -15.10
N LYS A 378 -6.96 14.41 -16.12
CA LYS A 378 -8.12 14.74 -16.94
C LYS A 378 -9.09 13.58 -16.89
N ASN A 379 -10.34 13.87 -16.48
CA ASN A 379 -11.42 12.90 -16.50
C ASN A 379 -12.56 13.42 -17.38
N GLU A 380 -13.12 12.56 -18.18
CA GLU A 380 -14.30 12.81 -18.99
C GLU A 380 -15.28 11.64 -18.81
N ASP A 381 -16.48 11.96 -18.32
CA ASP A 381 -17.57 10.99 -18.16
C ASP A 381 -18.75 11.43 -18.99
N ARG A 382 -19.24 10.52 -19.82
CA ARG A 382 -20.44 10.68 -20.64
C ARG A 382 -21.42 9.59 -20.21
N ASP A 383 -22.57 10.03 -19.70
CA ASP A 383 -23.66 9.14 -19.34
C ASP A 383 -24.91 9.51 -20.11
N HIS A 384 -25.64 8.50 -20.53
CA HIS A 384 -26.96 8.66 -21.12
C HIS A 384 -27.89 7.60 -20.55
N THR A 385 -28.90 8.02 -19.85
CA THR A 385 -29.93 7.15 -19.27
C THR A 385 -31.29 7.48 -19.85
N SER A 386 -31.98 6.47 -20.35
CA SER A 386 -33.37 6.56 -20.78
C SER A 386 -34.22 5.51 -20.08
N GLU A 387 -35.39 5.91 -19.64
CA GLU A 387 -36.47 5.04 -19.12
C GLU A 387 -37.72 5.31 -19.89
N THR A 388 -38.33 4.29 -20.48
CA THR A 388 -39.50 4.42 -21.33
C THR A 388 -40.53 3.37 -20.94
N GLY A 389 -41.74 3.82 -20.61
CA GLY A 389 -42.89 3.02 -20.25
C GLY A 389 -44.20 3.71 -20.58
N ASN A 390 -45.32 3.06 -20.30
CA ASN A 390 -46.62 3.70 -20.43
C ASN A 390 -46.73 4.84 -19.42
N ASN A 391 -46.87 6.09 -19.91
CA ASN A 391 -46.92 7.31 -19.09
C ASN A 391 -45.64 7.61 -18.26
N HIS A 392 -44.53 6.94 -18.55
CA HIS A 392 -43.25 7.21 -17.94
C HIS A 392 -42.19 7.44 -19.01
N PHE A 393 -41.58 8.60 -18.99
CA PHE A 393 -40.47 8.94 -19.86
C PHE A 393 -39.45 9.73 -19.08
N TYR A 394 -38.24 9.22 -19.06
CA TYR A 394 -37.05 9.89 -18.52
C TYR A 394 -35.92 9.78 -19.52
N ASP A 395 -35.30 10.89 -19.87
CA ASP A 395 -34.13 10.92 -20.74
C ASP A 395 -33.14 11.96 -20.23
N LYS A 396 -31.96 11.50 -19.86
CA LYS A 396 -30.91 12.36 -19.32
C LYS A 396 -29.56 12.01 -19.93
N ALA A 397 -28.96 12.99 -20.59
CA ALA A 397 -27.58 12.94 -21.04
C ALA A 397 -26.72 13.87 -20.17
N THR A 398 -25.60 13.38 -19.71
CA THR A 398 -24.62 14.15 -18.93
C THR A 398 -23.24 14.04 -19.54
N LEU A 399 -22.47 15.11 -19.43
CA LEU A 399 -21.06 15.16 -19.82
C LEU A 399 -20.30 15.93 -18.74
N TYR A 400 -19.50 15.20 -17.98
CA TYR A 400 -18.61 15.79 -16.98
C TYR A 400 -17.21 15.87 -17.56
N LYS A 401 -16.57 17.03 -17.44
CA LYS A 401 -15.16 17.25 -17.80
C LYS A 401 -14.45 17.84 -16.62
N MET A 402 -13.48 17.10 -16.07
CA MET A 402 -12.69 17.56 -14.94
C MET A 402 -11.21 17.65 -15.33
N ASP A 403 -10.62 18.80 -15.04
CA ASP A 403 -9.19 19.04 -15.08
C ASP A 403 -8.69 19.26 -13.64
N TYR A 404 -7.70 18.48 -13.23
CA TYR A 404 -7.07 18.58 -11.92
C TYR A 404 -5.57 18.79 -12.11
N TYR A 405 -5.03 19.78 -11.43
CA TYR A 405 -3.61 20.12 -11.38
C TYR A 405 -3.15 20.12 -9.93
N LYS A 406 -2.00 19.54 -9.66
CA LYS A 406 -1.33 19.60 -8.38
C LYS A 406 0.17 19.76 -8.57
N GLY A 407 0.76 20.74 -7.92
CA GLY A 407 2.20 20.90 -7.83
C GLY A 407 2.63 20.98 -6.36
N TYR A 408 3.80 20.42 -6.04
CA TYR A 408 4.42 20.67 -4.75
C TYR A 408 5.94 20.70 -4.83
N VAL A 409 6.51 21.41 -3.86
CA VAL A 409 7.94 21.41 -3.53
C VAL A 409 8.05 20.96 -2.07
N GLN A 410 8.95 20.03 -1.79
CA GLN A 410 9.22 19.51 -0.46
C GLN A 410 10.73 19.51 -0.20
N ASN A 411 11.12 19.97 0.98
CA ASN A 411 12.50 19.95 1.45
C ASN A 411 12.54 19.22 2.79
N ILE A 412 13.51 18.33 2.99
CA ILE A 412 13.68 17.56 4.21
C ILE A 412 15.14 17.55 4.58
N TYR A 413 15.43 18.02 5.79
CA TYR A 413 16.71 17.88 6.42
C TYR A 413 16.68 16.68 7.37
N GLU A 414 17.63 15.77 7.26
CA GLU A 414 17.81 14.65 8.17
C GLU A 414 19.20 14.66 8.78
N LYS A 415 19.28 14.45 10.09
CA LYS A 415 20.53 14.25 10.83
C LYS A 415 20.46 12.95 11.61
N LYS A 416 21.47 12.10 11.42
CA LYS A 416 21.58 10.81 12.11
C LYS A 416 22.76 10.85 13.09
N GLY A 417 22.50 10.59 14.36
CA GLY A 417 23.50 10.30 15.36
C GLY A 417 23.69 8.80 15.53
N GLU A 418 24.49 8.38 16.48
CA GLU A 418 24.72 6.95 16.76
C GLU A 418 23.44 6.22 17.19
N SER A 419 22.61 6.85 17.98
CA SER A 419 21.38 6.26 18.53
C SER A 419 20.12 7.08 18.22
N PHE A 420 20.21 8.21 17.52
CA PHE A 420 19.08 9.07 17.23
C PHE A 420 19.02 9.47 15.75
N GLU A 421 17.81 9.84 15.31
CA GLU A 421 17.55 10.45 14.01
C GLU A 421 16.60 11.63 14.21
N LEU A 422 17.01 12.79 13.69
CA LEU A 422 16.21 14.03 13.63
C LEU A 422 15.85 14.30 12.18
N SER A 423 14.56 14.58 11.90
CA SER A 423 14.08 14.97 10.57
C SER A 423 13.23 16.23 10.70
N LEU A 424 13.56 17.25 9.92
CA LEU A 424 12.80 18.49 9.78
C LEU A 424 12.39 18.62 8.33
N GLY A 425 11.14 18.99 8.07
CA GLY A 425 10.70 19.15 6.70
C GLY A 425 9.58 20.15 6.53
N ASN A 426 9.54 20.71 5.32
CA ASN A 426 8.43 21.52 4.88
C ASN A 426 7.96 21.07 3.49
N ARG A 427 6.70 21.36 3.18
CA ARG A 427 6.10 21.10 1.90
C ARG A 427 5.08 22.19 1.56
N LEU A 428 5.30 22.83 0.44
CA LEU A 428 4.35 23.77 -0.15
C LEU A 428 3.69 23.10 -1.33
N SER A 429 2.37 23.09 -1.38
CA SER A 429 1.60 22.53 -2.50
C SER A 429 0.47 23.45 -2.95
N TYR A 430 0.19 23.40 -4.24
CA TYR A 430 -0.95 24.04 -4.87
C TYR A 430 -1.75 23.03 -5.65
N GLU A 431 -3.08 23.06 -5.48
CA GLU A 431 -4.02 22.22 -6.19
C GLU A 431 -5.12 23.07 -6.84
N LYS A 432 -5.50 22.71 -8.05
CA LYS A 432 -6.59 23.35 -8.78
C LYS A 432 -7.45 22.30 -9.42
N THR A 433 -8.75 22.35 -9.16
CA THR A 433 -9.77 21.53 -9.82
C THR A 433 -10.72 22.42 -10.59
N SER A 434 -11.04 22.04 -11.81
CA SER A 434 -12.07 22.66 -12.62
C SER A 434 -12.99 21.56 -13.14
N LEU A 435 -14.28 21.61 -12.78
CA LEU A 435 -15.30 20.70 -13.28
C LEU A 435 -16.32 21.48 -14.09
N ARG A 436 -16.66 20.99 -15.26
CA ARG A 436 -17.58 21.60 -16.21
C ARG A 436 -18.61 20.58 -16.66
N LEU A 437 -19.84 21.06 -16.88
CA LEU A 437 -20.95 20.33 -17.49
C LEU A 437 -21.29 20.98 -18.85
N PRO A 438 -20.63 20.58 -19.94
CA PRO A 438 -20.85 21.23 -21.26
C PRO A 438 -22.27 21.14 -21.81
N LEU A 439 -23.09 20.21 -21.30
CA LEU A 439 -24.51 20.04 -21.67
C LEU A 439 -25.48 20.80 -20.74
N SER A 440 -24.96 21.57 -19.78
CA SER A 440 -25.75 22.34 -18.82
C SER A 440 -25.39 23.82 -18.88
N VAL A 441 -26.29 24.67 -18.45
CA VAL A 441 -26.06 26.12 -18.29
C VAL A 441 -25.37 26.47 -16.96
N GLU A 442 -25.06 25.49 -16.15
CA GLU A 442 -24.43 25.69 -14.85
C GLU A 442 -23.00 26.23 -14.97
N LEU A 443 -22.63 27.12 -14.05
CA LEU A 443 -21.29 27.69 -14.00
C LEU A 443 -20.26 26.63 -13.61
N PRO A 444 -19.04 26.65 -14.16
CA PRO A 444 -18.01 25.69 -13.81
C PRO A 444 -17.70 25.70 -12.30
N PHE A 445 -17.67 24.52 -11.69
CA PHE A 445 -17.17 24.36 -10.33
C PHE A 445 -15.64 24.52 -10.35
N ARG A 446 -15.12 25.37 -9.48
CA ARG A 446 -13.69 25.63 -9.33
C ARG A 446 -13.28 25.51 -7.87
N HIS A 447 -12.23 24.73 -7.62
CA HIS A 447 -11.62 24.59 -6.31
C HIS A 447 -10.12 24.82 -6.44
N ASN A 448 -9.61 25.82 -5.70
CA ASN A 448 -8.17 26.11 -5.57
C ASN A 448 -7.78 25.88 -4.11
N ARG A 449 -6.62 25.27 -3.89
CA ARG A 449 -6.12 24.97 -2.57
C ARG A 449 -4.61 25.18 -2.50
N TRP A 450 -4.19 26.05 -1.59
CA TRP A 450 -2.81 26.12 -1.14
C TRP A 450 -2.70 25.37 0.18
N LYS A 451 -1.62 24.61 0.31
CA LYS A 451 -1.34 23.88 1.55
C LYS A 451 0.15 23.96 1.86
N GLU A 452 0.47 24.41 3.04
CA GLU A 452 1.80 24.33 3.62
C GLU A 452 1.79 23.33 4.76
N TYR A 453 2.77 22.46 4.76
CA TYR A 453 2.97 21.46 5.81
C TYR A 453 4.40 21.54 6.31
N MET A 454 4.55 21.77 7.63
CA MET A 454 5.83 21.73 8.32
C MET A 454 5.82 20.62 9.35
N TYR A 455 6.93 19.91 9.54
CA TYR A 455 7.03 18.89 10.56
C TYR A 455 8.43 18.77 11.15
N ALA A 456 8.48 18.26 12.38
CA ALA A 456 9.66 17.77 13.06
C ALA A 456 9.44 16.33 13.53
N SER A 457 10.44 15.50 13.40
CA SER A 457 10.42 14.10 13.85
C SER A 457 11.72 13.75 14.52
N PHE A 458 11.63 13.09 15.67
CA PHE A 458 12.76 12.58 16.42
C PHE A 458 12.54 11.10 16.71
N SER A 459 13.56 10.28 16.53
CA SER A 459 13.56 8.90 16.97
C SER A 459 14.86 8.54 17.66
N GLN A 460 14.78 7.66 18.65
CA GLN A 460 15.93 7.17 19.40
C GLN A 460 15.82 5.68 19.62
N SER A 461 16.96 4.99 19.46
CA SER A 461 17.11 3.57 19.76
C SER A 461 17.94 3.40 21.04
N ALA A 462 17.51 2.48 21.90
CA ALA A 462 18.20 2.08 23.13
C ALA A 462 18.35 0.55 23.17
N LYS A 463 19.15 0.01 24.07
CA LYS A 463 19.37 -1.44 24.21
C LYS A 463 18.08 -2.23 24.46
N TRP A 464 17.14 -1.64 25.20
CA TRP A 464 15.87 -2.27 25.60
C TRP A 464 14.71 -2.02 24.62
N GLY A 465 14.88 -1.11 23.64
CA GLY A 465 13.81 -0.75 22.72
C GLY A 465 14.11 0.53 21.96
N ALA A 466 13.07 1.12 21.41
CA ALA A 466 13.17 2.36 20.64
C ALA A 466 11.89 3.19 20.79
N TYR A 467 11.99 4.50 20.59
CA TYR A 467 10.82 5.38 20.52
C TYR A 467 10.97 6.42 19.40
N SER A 468 9.84 6.90 18.95
CA SER A 468 9.75 7.94 17.92
C SER A 468 8.62 8.89 18.25
N ALA A 469 8.87 10.18 18.07
CA ALA A 469 7.86 11.23 18.20
C ALA A 469 7.97 12.16 16.99
N SER A 470 6.84 12.53 16.43
CA SER A 470 6.77 13.49 15.34
C SER A 470 5.55 14.38 15.48
N VAL A 471 5.71 15.65 15.12
CA VAL A 471 4.67 16.65 15.12
C VAL A 471 4.74 17.44 13.81
N GLY A 472 3.60 17.83 13.27
CA GLY A 472 3.52 18.66 12.09
C GLY A 472 2.25 19.50 12.09
N MET A 473 2.25 20.56 11.29
CA MET A 473 1.13 21.48 11.13
C MET A 473 0.77 21.60 9.66
N ASP A 474 -0.49 21.32 9.30
CA ASP A 474 -1.07 21.69 8.02
C ASP A 474 -1.70 23.09 8.12
N MET A 475 -1.31 23.98 7.22
CA MET A 475 -1.96 25.25 6.95
C MET A 475 -2.61 25.13 5.57
N ILE A 476 -3.95 25.13 5.54
CA ILE A 476 -4.75 24.85 4.34
C ILE A 476 -5.59 26.08 4.03
N PHE A 477 -5.39 26.63 2.84
CA PHE A 477 -6.11 27.79 2.32
C PHE A 477 -6.95 27.31 1.12
N ASN A 478 -8.25 27.16 1.35
CA ASN A 478 -9.20 26.70 0.33
C ASN A 478 -9.98 27.86 -0.27
N GLN A 479 -10.19 27.82 -1.58
CA GLN A 479 -11.14 28.65 -2.29
C GLN A 479 -12.03 27.76 -3.16
N ILE A 480 -13.33 27.74 -2.87
CA ILE A 480 -14.35 27.01 -3.63
C ILE A 480 -15.33 28.04 -4.19
N GLY A 481 -15.25 28.27 -5.51
CA GLY A 481 -15.98 29.39 -6.13
C GLY A 481 -15.49 30.72 -5.55
N TYR A 482 -16.40 31.42 -4.85
CA TYR A 482 -16.12 32.70 -4.15
C TYR A 482 -15.86 32.53 -2.65
N GLU A 483 -16.16 31.36 -2.09
CA GLU A 483 -15.97 31.09 -0.66
C GLU A 483 -14.51 30.76 -0.34
N LYS A 484 -14.01 31.30 0.76
CA LYS A 484 -12.68 31.01 1.30
C LYS A 484 -12.81 30.37 2.66
N ASN A 485 -12.11 29.26 2.87
CA ASN A 485 -12.12 28.52 4.12
C ASN A 485 -10.67 28.10 4.46
N ASP A 486 -10.16 28.61 5.57
CA ASP A 486 -8.81 28.34 6.02
C ASP A 486 -8.81 27.43 7.23
N TYR A 487 -7.89 26.48 7.25
CA TYR A 487 -7.79 25.48 8.32
C TYR A 487 -6.36 25.31 8.77
N TYR A 488 -6.18 25.23 10.09
CA TYR A 488 -4.93 24.90 10.76
C TYR A 488 -5.10 23.57 11.48
N ARG A 489 -4.29 22.57 11.14
CA ARG A 489 -4.48 21.20 11.64
C ARG A 489 -3.17 20.61 12.12
N LEU A 490 -3.13 20.26 13.41
CA LEU A 490 -2.02 19.54 14.02
C LEU A 490 -2.02 18.09 13.58
N LYS A 491 -0.85 17.56 13.24
CA LYS A 491 -0.60 16.13 13.02
C LYS A 491 0.47 15.66 13.97
N TYR A 492 0.30 14.49 14.53
CA TYR A 492 1.30 13.91 15.41
C TYR A 492 1.35 12.39 15.28
N SER A 493 2.49 11.81 15.60
CA SER A 493 2.67 10.38 15.74
C SER A 493 3.70 10.12 16.81
N VAL A 494 3.34 9.33 17.81
CA VAL A 494 4.25 8.87 18.86
C VAL A 494 4.17 7.35 18.90
N SER A 495 5.30 6.70 18.91
CA SER A 495 5.37 5.22 19.01
C SER A 495 6.53 4.80 19.87
N GLY A 496 6.33 3.71 20.61
CA GLY A 496 7.34 3.07 21.43
C GLY A 496 7.36 1.56 21.20
N MET A 497 8.52 0.98 21.34
CA MET A 497 8.75 -0.44 21.14
C MET A 497 9.73 -0.97 22.17
N LEU A 498 9.44 -2.15 22.73
CA LEU A 498 10.25 -2.87 23.70
C LEU A 498 10.55 -4.28 23.21
N HIS A 499 11.74 -4.76 23.49
CA HIS A 499 12.16 -6.14 23.29
C HIS A 499 12.52 -6.78 24.64
N PRO A 500 11.53 -7.17 25.44
CA PRO A 500 11.81 -7.76 26.76
C PRO A 500 12.47 -9.13 26.64
N LEU A 501 12.22 -9.86 25.55
CA LEU A 501 12.80 -11.17 25.25
C LEU A 501 13.13 -11.23 23.74
N SER A 502 14.08 -12.06 23.33
CA SER A 502 14.51 -12.20 21.93
C SER A 502 13.37 -12.64 20.98
N TRP A 503 12.38 -13.35 21.51
CA TRP A 503 11.21 -13.84 20.78
C TRP A 503 9.96 -12.97 20.95
N LEU A 504 10.00 -11.91 21.79
CA LEU A 504 8.84 -11.04 22.10
C LEU A 504 9.14 -9.58 21.82
N THR A 505 8.30 -8.96 21.01
CA THR A 505 8.27 -7.52 20.78
C THR A 505 6.93 -6.96 21.21
N LEU A 506 6.95 -5.89 21.98
CA LEU A 506 5.79 -5.10 22.37
C LEU A 506 5.86 -3.74 21.67
N LYS A 507 4.74 -3.25 21.14
CA LYS A 507 4.68 -1.96 20.46
C LYS A 507 3.39 -1.25 20.83
N ALA A 508 3.49 0.06 21.08
CA ALA A 508 2.33 0.93 21.29
C ALA A 508 2.52 2.21 20.45
N TRP A 509 1.41 2.77 19.98
CA TRP A 509 1.43 4.01 19.20
C TRP A 509 0.17 4.83 19.41
N VAL A 510 0.32 6.13 19.19
CA VAL A 510 -0.77 7.08 19.05
C VAL A 510 -0.46 8.02 17.90
N ARG A 511 -1.46 8.35 17.08
CA ARG A 511 -1.30 9.30 15.98
C ARG A 511 -2.58 10.09 15.75
N GLY A 512 -2.42 11.34 15.32
CA GLY A 512 -3.52 12.21 14.93
C GLY A 512 -3.25 12.84 13.57
N TYR A 513 -4.25 12.87 12.69
CA TYR A 513 -4.15 13.45 11.37
C TYR A 513 -5.52 13.84 10.81
N THR A 514 -5.52 14.67 9.76
CA THR A 514 -6.73 15.11 9.07
C THR A 514 -6.98 14.28 7.82
N GLU A 515 -8.27 14.05 7.54
CA GLU A 515 -8.76 13.56 6.26
C GLU A 515 -9.54 14.69 5.56
N GLU A 516 -9.07 15.06 4.38
CA GLU A 516 -9.68 16.14 3.59
C GLU A 516 -10.78 15.56 2.70
N PRO A 517 -11.95 16.25 2.56
CA PRO A 517 -12.98 15.79 1.66
C PRO A 517 -12.48 15.77 0.22
N GLY A 518 -12.75 14.69 -0.48
CA GLY A 518 -12.44 14.55 -1.90
C GLY A 518 -13.27 15.51 -2.76
N VAL A 519 -12.79 15.80 -3.97
CA VAL A 519 -13.48 16.71 -4.91
C VAL A 519 -14.91 16.26 -5.20
N THR A 520 -15.17 14.96 -5.23
CA THR A 520 -16.51 14.39 -5.45
C THR A 520 -17.49 14.76 -4.35
N TYR A 521 -17.04 14.80 -3.10
CA TYR A 521 -17.87 15.22 -1.98
C TYR A 521 -18.14 16.74 -1.96
N LEU A 522 -17.28 17.51 -2.64
CA LEU A 522 -17.40 18.97 -2.77
C LEU A 522 -18.18 19.39 -4.02
N ASN A 523 -18.40 18.50 -4.98
CA ASN A 523 -19.05 18.78 -6.25
C ASN A 523 -20.55 19.06 -6.08
N PRO A 524 -21.05 20.28 -6.32
CA PRO A 524 -22.46 20.61 -6.08
C PRO A 524 -23.42 20.09 -7.16
N TYR A 525 -22.90 19.55 -8.28
CA TYR A 525 -23.75 19.13 -9.39
C TYR A 525 -24.40 17.77 -9.13
N ASN A 526 -25.61 17.58 -9.68
CA ASN A 526 -26.30 16.30 -9.64
C ASN A 526 -25.58 15.27 -10.52
N THR A 527 -24.97 14.28 -9.89
CA THR A 527 -24.25 13.17 -10.54
C THR A 527 -25.10 11.91 -10.72
N SER A 528 -26.35 11.87 -10.20
CA SER A 528 -27.22 10.72 -10.36
C SER A 528 -27.70 10.55 -11.81
N THR A 529 -27.71 9.31 -12.26
CA THR A 529 -28.31 8.86 -13.52
C THR A 529 -29.69 8.24 -13.32
N ASP A 530 -30.20 8.22 -12.10
CA ASP A 530 -31.50 7.66 -11.72
C ASP A 530 -32.57 8.73 -11.71
N SER A 531 -33.78 8.41 -12.23
CA SER A 531 -34.92 9.34 -12.29
C SER A 531 -35.44 9.74 -10.91
N LEU A 532 -35.27 8.90 -9.89
CA LEU A 532 -35.80 9.08 -8.54
C LEU A 532 -34.77 9.55 -7.53
N SER A 533 -33.57 9.85 -7.94
CA SER A 533 -32.53 10.30 -7.02
C SER A 533 -31.72 11.48 -7.56
N ILE A 534 -31.38 12.39 -6.67
CA ILE A 534 -30.41 13.48 -6.86
C ILE A 534 -29.23 13.19 -5.95
N VAL A 535 -28.04 13.18 -6.49
CA VAL A 535 -26.79 13.01 -5.73
C VAL A 535 -25.89 14.19 -6.01
N CYS A 536 -25.63 15.01 -4.99
CA CYS A 536 -24.76 16.18 -5.11
C CYS A 536 -23.82 16.25 -3.90
N GLY A 537 -22.65 16.83 -4.09
CA GLY A 537 -21.72 17.12 -3.02
C GLY A 537 -22.07 18.41 -2.29
N ASN A 538 -21.24 18.74 -1.28
CA ASN A 538 -21.40 19.94 -0.47
C ASN A 538 -20.06 20.70 -0.42
N PRO A 539 -19.96 21.89 -1.06
CA PRO A 539 -18.75 22.71 -1.05
C PRO A 539 -18.31 23.21 0.34
N GLN A 540 -19.21 23.18 1.34
CA GLN A 540 -18.95 23.69 2.69
C GLN A 540 -18.34 22.64 3.63
N LEU A 541 -18.03 21.44 3.13
CA LEU A 541 -17.41 20.39 3.93
C LEU A 541 -16.04 20.80 4.46
N LYS A 542 -15.82 20.48 5.73
CA LYS A 542 -14.57 20.71 6.44
C LYS A 542 -13.75 19.43 6.52
N PRO A 543 -12.40 19.52 6.64
CA PRO A 543 -11.58 18.35 6.93
C PRO A 543 -11.99 17.72 8.26
N SER A 544 -12.12 16.40 8.28
CA SER A 544 -12.35 15.61 9.48
C SER A 544 -11.03 15.31 10.20
N TYR A 545 -11.09 14.95 11.49
CA TYR A 545 -9.91 14.68 12.29
C TYR A 545 -9.94 13.27 12.90
N ARG A 546 -8.87 12.52 12.69
CA ARG A 546 -8.76 11.13 13.11
C ARG A 546 -7.63 10.96 14.14
N ASN A 547 -7.94 10.30 15.24
CA ASN A 547 -6.99 9.87 16.26
C ASN A 547 -6.99 8.35 16.34
N ASP A 548 -5.83 7.76 16.17
CA ASP A 548 -5.63 6.32 16.27
C ASP A 548 -4.74 6.01 17.48
N LEU A 549 -5.13 5.01 18.28
CA LEU A 549 -4.36 4.43 19.36
C LEU A 549 -4.25 2.93 19.09
N GLY A 550 -3.08 2.35 19.27
CA GLY A 550 -2.93 0.92 19.09
C GLY A 550 -1.82 0.31 19.94
N TYR A 551 -1.95 -1.00 20.12
CA TYR A 551 -1.01 -1.85 20.81
C TYR A 551 -0.88 -3.17 20.07
N SER A 552 0.34 -3.65 19.88
CA SER A 552 0.60 -4.95 19.26
C SER A 552 1.70 -5.71 19.99
N MET A 553 1.59 -7.03 19.95
CA MET A 553 2.64 -7.95 20.34
C MET A 553 3.08 -8.75 19.11
N SER A 554 4.33 -9.16 19.06
CA SER A 554 4.82 -10.09 18.06
C SER A 554 5.68 -11.16 18.72
N PHE A 555 5.31 -12.41 18.48
CA PHE A 555 5.97 -13.58 19.01
C PHE A 555 6.65 -14.33 17.86
N ASN A 556 7.96 -14.54 17.96
CA ASN A 556 8.76 -15.35 17.04
C ASN A 556 9.22 -16.59 17.79
N ILE A 557 8.48 -17.70 17.73
CA ILE A 557 8.76 -18.92 18.50
C ILE A 557 8.95 -20.08 17.53
N GLY A 558 10.18 -20.52 17.34
CA GLY A 558 10.51 -21.59 16.40
C GLY A 558 10.03 -21.23 14.97
N ASN A 559 9.16 -22.06 14.43
CA ASN A 559 8.58 -21.86 13.09
C ASN A 559 7.33 -20.98 13.08
N PHE A 560 6.87 -20.52 14.24
CA PHE A 560 5.65 -19.71 14.38
C PHE A 560 5.97 -18.22 14.45
N TYR A 561 5.17 -17.45 13.72
CA TYR A 561 5.00 -16.01 13.93
C TYR A 561 3.56 -15.74 14.33
N ILE A 562 3.36 -15.13 15.49
CA ILE A 562 2.03 -14.80 16.03
C ILE A 562 2.04 -13.31 16.36
N SER A 563 1.06 -12.56 15.87
CA SER A 563 0.99 -11.12 16.15
C SER A 563 -0.46 -10.69 16.40
N PRO A 564 -0.91 -10.63 17.66
CA PRO A 564 -2.13 -9.95 18.05
C PRO A 564 -1.93 -8.43 18.06
N GLU A 565 -3.00 -7.71 17.71
CA GLU A 565 -3.04 -6.25 17.70
C GLU A 565 -4.42 -5.77 18.13
N LEU A 566 -4.44 -4.73 18.95
CA LEU A 566 -5.63 -4.00 19.39
C LEU A 566 -5.50 -2.56 18.89
N GLY A 567 -6.51 -2.05 18.21
CA GLY A 567 -6.52 -0.66 17.79
C GLY A 567 -7.86 0.00 18.04
N TYR A 568 -7.78 1.29 18.36
CA TYR A 568 -8.93 2.15 18.56
C TYR A 568 -8.76 3.44 17.77
N THR A 569 -9.78 3.81 17.01
CA THR A 569 -9.85 5.06 16.26
C THR A 569 -11.02 5.90 16.76
N HIS A 570 -10.77 7.17 16.99
CA HIS A 570 -11.80 8.19 17.13
C HIS A 570 -11.67 9.18 15.97
N HIS A 571 -12.71 9.21 15.13
CA HIS A 571 -12.78 10.07 13.95
C HIS A 571 -13.93 11.06 14.16
N SER A 572 -13.62 12.35 14.29
CA SER A 572 -14.57 13.43 14.52
C SER A 572 -14.89 14.16 13.22
N ASP A 573 -16.08 14.78 13.18
CA ASP A 573 -16.57 15.54 12.03
C ASP A 573 -16.54 14.74 10.73
N ILE A 574 -16.94 13.46 10.81
CA ILE A 574 -16.89 12.57 9.64
C ILE A 574 -17.80 13.10 8.52
N VAL A 575 -17.29 13.02 7.30
CA VAL A 575 -18.13 13.28 6.11
C VAL A 575 -19.07 12.11 5.91
N SER A 576 -20.35 12.35 6.13
CA SER A 576 -21.41 11.34 6.02
C SER A 576 -22.41 11.74 4.94
N SER A 577 -22.90 10.76 4.17
CA SER A 577 -24.04 10.98 3.30
C SER A 577 -25.29 11.21 4.15
N VAL A 578 -26.02 12.24 3.84
CA VAL A 578 -27.32 12.56 4.40
C VAL A 578 -28.31 12.75 3.26
N GLY A 579 -29.57 12.51 3.51
CA GLY A 579 -30.56 12.69 2.46
C GLY A 579 -31.95 12.98 3.00
N TYR A 580 -32.80 13.48 2.12
CA TYR A 580 -34.19 13.77 2.36
C TYR A 580 -35.01 13.49 1.10
N THR A 581 -36.26 13.15 1.28
CA THR A 581 -37.23 12.95 0.20
C THR A 581 -38.05 14.22 0.04
N ASN A 582 -38.19 14.71 -1.18
CA ASN A 582 -39.05 15.85 -1.48
C ASN A 582 -40.54 15.43 -1.62
N ASP A 583 -41.46 16.41 -1.78
CA ASP A 583 -42.88 16.18 -1.90
C ASP A 583 -43.31 15.34 -3.11
N HIS A 584 -42.41 15.11 -4.07
CA HIS A 584 -42.61 14.25 -5.24
C HIS A 584 -41.99 12.87 -5.08
N GLY A 585 -41.51 12.51 -3.89
CA GLY A 585 -40.90 11.23 -3.62
C GLY A 585 -39.44 11.07 -4.17
N ILE A 586 -38.85 12.15 -4.72
CA ILE A 586 -37.46 12.11 -5.21
C ILE A 586 -36.50 12.26 -4.04
N TYR A 587 -35.62 11.30 -3.88
CA TYR A 587 -34.61 11.30 -2.84
C TYR A 587 -33.38 12.15 -3.24
N THR A 588 -33.05 13.14 -2.41
CA THR A 588 -31.86 13.96 -2.57
C THR A 588 -30.80 13.53 -1.55
N SER A 589 -29.65 13.10 -2.00
CA SER A 589 -28.48 12.76 -1.19
C SER A 589 -27.39 13.81 -1.33
N THR A 590 -26.86 14.26 -0.20
CA THR A 590 -25.69 15.14 -0.12
C THR A 590 -24.75 14.69 1.01
N TYR A 591 -23.76 15.50 1.35
CA TYR A 591 -22.78 15.19 2.38
C TYR A 591 -22.72 16.29 3.42
N GLU A 592 -22.53 15.89 4.67
CA GLU A 592 -22.32 16.76 5.82
C GLU A 592 -21.21 16.25 6.72
N ASN A 593 -20.56 17.17 7.44
CA ASN A 593 -19.74 16.79 8.58
C ASN A 593 -20.68 16.45 9.75
N LYS A 594 -20.97 15.17 9.97
CA LYS A 594 -22.00 14.74 10.91
C LYS A 594 -21.49 13.69 11.89
N GLY A 595 -21.38 14.11 13.15
CA GLY A 595 -21.07 13.20 14.24
C GLY A 595 -19.65 12.69 14.29
N SER A 596 -19.46 11.57 14.95
CA SER A 596 -18.17 10.90 15.10
C SER A 596 -18.30 9.39 14.88
N GLN A 597 -17.18 8.80 14.52
CA GLN A 597 -16.99 7.36 14.42
C GLN A 597 -16.01 6.90 15.51
N LYS A 598 -16.38 5.87 16.25
CA LYS A 598 -15.52 5.17 17.19
C LYS A 598 -15.32 3.76 16.69
N TYR A 599 -14.12 3.44 16.27
CA TYR A 599 -13.81 2.15 15.67
C TYR A 599 -12.79 1.40 16.54
N LEU A 600 -13.17 0.20 16.99
CA LEU A 600 -12.33 -0.73 17.71
C LEU A 600 -12.08 -1.93 16.80
N TYR A 601 -10.84 -2.38 16.72
CA TYR A 601 -10.52 -3.65 16.08
C TYR A 601 -9.58 -4.49 16.93
N VAL A 602 -9.79 -5.81 16.83
CA VAL A 602 -8.88 -6.81 17.37
C VAL A 602 -8.43 -7.68 16.19
N PHE A 603 -7.18 -7.52 15.82
CA PHE A 603 -6.54 -8.26 14.74
C PHE A 603 -5.63 -9.35 15.32
N GLY A 604 -5.56 -10.49 14.64
CA GLY A 604 -4.60 -11.53 14.94
C GLY A 604 -4.12 -12.22 13.67
N ILE A 605 -2.82 -12.55 13.64
CA ILE A 605 -2.24 -13.38 12.60
C ILE A 605 -1.41 -14.49 13.23
N VAL A 606 -1.59 -15.70 12.73
CA VAL A 606 -0.74 -16.86 13.02
C VAL A 606 -0.17 -17.35 11.71
N ARG A 607 1.13 -17.48 11.64
CA ARG A 607 1.85 -17.99 10.48
C ARG A 607 2.77 -19.11 10.92
N TYR A 608 2.76 -20.20 10.17
CA TYR A 608 3.66 -21.32 10.31
C TYR A 608 4.59 -21.45 9.12
N ASN A 609 5.90 -21.42 9.35
CA ASN A 609 6.93 -21.60 8.35
C ASN A 609 7.27 -23.09 8.24
N ILE A 610 7.03 -23.67 7.07
CA ILE A 610 7.37 -25.06 6.77
C ILE A 610 8.75 -25.06 6.15
N LYS A 611 9.74 -25.63 6.87
CA LYS A 611 11.15 -25.67 6.40
C LYS A 611 11.22 -26.17 4.95
N ARG A 612 11.99 -25.47 4.11
CA ARG A 612 12.23 -25.74 2.67
C ARG A 612 11.00 -25.68 1.76
N ILE A 613 9.79 -25.63 2.28
CA ILE A 613 8.56 -25.67 1.49
C ILE A 613 7.90 -24.30 1.40
N GLY A 614 7.78 -23.57 2.51
CA GLY A 614 7.12 -22.26 2.48
C GLY A 614 6.43 -21.90 3.77
N ASN A 615 5.25 -21.30 3.64
CA ASN A 615 4.47 -20.90 4.80
C ASN A 615 2.97 -20.97 4.53
N ILE A 616 2.23 -21.13 5.61
CA ILE A 616 0.79 -20.97 5.68
C ILE A 616 0.46 -19.94 6.76
N SER A 617 -0.57 -19.16 6.57
CA SER A 617 -1.01 -18.18 7.57
C SER A 617 -2.53 -18.07 7.61
N PHE A 618 -3.01 -17.80 8.81
CA PHE A 618 -4.39 -17.44 9.07
C PHE A 618 -4.40 -16.10 9.79
N SER A 619 -5.23 -15.17 9.32
CA SER A 619 -5.47 -13.89 10.00
C SER A 619 -6.96 -13.65 10.16
N GLY A 620 -7.32 -12.96 11.22
CA GLY A 620 -8.70 -12.57 11.49
C GLY A 620 -8.75 -11.21 12.16
N THR A 621 -9.81 -10.46 11.87
CA THR A 621 -10.06 -9.17 12.50
C THR A 621 -11.52 -9.12 12.96
N TYR A 622 -11.71 -8.88 14.23
CA TYR A 622 -12.99 -8.44 14.77
C TYR A 622 -13.05 -6.93 14.69
N HIS A 623 -14.14 -6.42 14.16
CA HIS A 623 -14.39 -5.00 13.95
C HIS A 623 -15.63 -4.58 14.74
N ARG A 624 -15.53 -3.51 15.50
CA ARG A 624 -16.67 -2.83 16.13
C ARG A 624 -16.64 -1.37 15.74
N ASN A 625 -17.67 -0.93 15.05
CA ASN A 625 -17.80 0.43 14.59
C ASN A 625 -19.05 1.07 15.20
N ALA A 626 -18.87 2.16 15.91
CA ALA A 626 -19.96 2.95 16.48
C ALA A 626 -20.03 4.28 15.74
N PHE A 627 -21.10 4.49 15.02
CA PHE A 627 -21.48 5.74 14.33
C PHE A 627 -22.51 6.51 15.15
N TYR A 628 -22.85 7.70 14.70
CA TYR A 628 -23.91 8.52 15.31
C TYR A 628 -25.28 7.83 15.27
N ASN A 629 -25.52 6.91 14.34
CA ASN A 629 -26.79 6.18 14.13
C ASN A 629 -26.74 4.71 14.56
N GLY A 630 -25.76 4.30 15.36
CA GLY A 630 -25.72 2.98 15.94
C GLY A 630 -24.38 2.25 15.87
N LYS A 631 -24.35 1.04 16.40
CA LYS A 631 -23.14 0.19 16.44
C LYS A 631 -23.28 -0.94 15.42
N ARG A 632 -22.16 -1.32 14.82
CA ARG A 632 -22.04 -2.41 13.85
C ARG A 632 -20.80 -3.24 14.17
N ASP A 633 -20.99 -4.55 14.23
CA ASP A 633 -19.92 -5.52 14.49
C ASP A 633 -19.82 -6.48 13.30
N TRP A 634 -18.59 -6.82 12.90
CA TRP A 634 -18.36 -7.86 11.90
C TRP A 634 -16.99 -8.51 12.09
N PHE A 635 -16.77 -9.59 11.36
CA PHE A 635 -15.53 -10.34 11.40
C PHE A 635 -15.03 -10.64 9.98
N SER A 636 -13.75 -10.31 9.69
CA SER A 636 -13.05 -10.69 8.47
C SER A 636 -12.00 -11.75 8.74
N LYS A 637 -11.79 -12.66 7.79
CA LYS A 637 -10.84 -13.77 7.91
C LYS A 637 -10.12 -13.96 6.60
N VAL A 638 -8.81 -14.26 6.67
CA VAL A 638 -8.02 -14.60 5.48
C VAL A 638 -7.14 -15.79 5.78
N PHE A 639 -7.20 -16.78 4.91
CA PHE A 639 -6.28 -17.90 4.87
C PHE A 639 -5.35 -17.76 3.67
N ARG A 640 -4.02 -17.89 3.86
CA ARG A 640 -3.03 -17.80 2.80
C ARG A 640 -2.02 -18.93 2.88
N TRP A 641 -1.54 -19.34 1.72
CA TRP A 641 -0.43 -20.27 1.58
C TRP A 641 0.53 -19.79 0.50
N ASN A 642 1.82 -20.04 0.73
CA ASN A 642 2.89 -19.78 -0.21
C ASN A 642 3.89 -20.93 -0.10
N LEU A 643 3.75 -21.88 -0.99
CA LEU A 643 4.48 -23.15 -0.96
C LEU A 643 5.29 -23.30 -2.25
N ALA A 644 6.44 -23.93 -2.16
CA ALA A 644 7.25 -24.30 -3.32
C ALA A 644 7.89 -25.67 -3.09
N TYR A 645 7.86 -26.47 -4.14
CA TYR A 645 8.50 -27.76 -4.13
C TYR A 645 9.22 -27.99 -5.47
N LYS A 646 10.54 -28.21 -5.43
CA LYS A 646 11.40 -28.29 -6.63
C LYS A 646 11.18 -27.06 -7.54
N THR A 647 10.71 -27.28 -8.77
CA THR A 647 10.46 -26.24 -9.77
C THR A 647 9.06 -25.67 -9.72
N PHE A 648 8.17 -26.20 -8.87
CA PHE A 648 6.78 -25.77 -8.75
C PHE A 648 6.59 -24.80 -7.58
N SER A 649 5.68 -23.84 -7.75
CA SER A 649 5.16 -22.97 -6.71
C SER A 649 3.65 -23.06 -6.63
N PHE A 650 3.09 -23.04 -5.41
CA PHE A 650 1.66 -23.12 -5.12
C PHE A 650 1.31 -21.99 -4.17
N ASN A 651 0.72 -20.95 -4.69
CA ASN A 651 0.37 -19.74 -3.93
C ASN A 651 -1.13 -19.55 -3.95
N GLY A 652 -1.68 -18.99 -2.91
CA GLY A 652 -3.08 -18.65 -2.94
C GLY A 652 -3.61 -18.08 -1.64
N HIS A 653 -4.86 -17.66 -1.70
CA HIS A 653 -5.60 -17.18 -0.55
C HIS A 653 -7.10 -17.45 -0.69
N VAL A 654 -7.76 -17.44 0.45
CA VAL A 654 -9.21 -17.36 0.58
C VAL A 654 -9.50 -16.23 1.56
N ASP A 655 -10.21 -15.22 1.07
CA ASP A 655 -10.56 -14.03 1.83
C ASP A 655 -12.08 -13.99 2.06
N PHE A 656 -12.46 -14.10 3.33
CA PHE A 656 -13.83 -13.97 3.80
C PHE A 656 -14.05 -12.54 4.29
N MET A 657 -14.23 -11.59 3.35
CA MET A 657 -14.35 -10.16 3.66
C MET A 657 -15.55 -9.85 4.56
N GLY A 658 -16.60 -10.67 4.52
CA GLY A 658 -17.77 -10.47 5.34
C GLY A 658 -18.57 -9.24 4.92
N MET A 659 -19.08 -8.52 5.92
CA MET A 659 -19.82 -7.27 5.73
C MET A 659 -18.96 -6.08 6.07
N THR A 660 -19.13 -4.97 5.34
CA THR A 660 -18.56 -3.67 5.67
C THR A 660 -19.67 -2.65 5.92
N TYR A 661 -19.38 -1.63 6.72
CA TYR A 661 -20.38 -0.66 7.14
C TYR A 661 -19.83 0.76 7.09
N THR A 662 -20.63 1.65 6.53
CA THR A 662 -20.53 3.10 6.74
C THR A 662 -21.74 3.57 7.59
N PRO A 663 -21.87 4.84 7.94
CA PRO A 663 -23.06 5.29 8.66
C PRO A 663 -24.38 4.94 7.97
N THR A 664 -24.44 4.99 6.64
CA THR A 664 -25.66 4.84 5.87
C THR A 664 -25.70 3.62 4.95
N ILE A 665 -24.55 2.98 4.71
CA ILE A 665 -24.44 1.87 3.76
C ILE A 665 -23.93 0.62 4.48
N LYS A 666 -24.55 -0.51 4.17
CA LYS A 666 -24.08 -1.87 4.49
C LYS A 666 -23.73 -2.55 3.17
N GLU A 667 -22.56 -3.14 3.09
CA GLU A 667 -22.10 -3.86 1.90
C GLU A 667 -21.63 -5.26 2.28
N LYS A 668 -21.97 -6.23 1.43
CA LYS A 668 -21.51 -7.62 1.51
C LYS A 668 -20.85 -8.00 0.19
N SER A 669 -19.61 -8.45 0.26
CA SER A 669 -18.88 -9.00 -0.86
C SER A 669 -18.79 -10.52 -0.74
N SER A 670 -18.76 -11.19 -1.90
CA SER A 670 -18.51 -12.63 -1.97
C SER A 670 -17.10 -12.98 -1.51
N ILE A 671 -16.88 -14.26 -1.20
CA ILE A 671 -15.57 -14.80 -0.86
C ILE A 671 -14.62 -14.60 -2.06
N GLU A 672 -13.50 -13.95 -1.83
CA GLU A 672 -12.43 -13.89 -2.81
C GLU A 672 -11.50 -15.08 -2.63
N SER A 673 -11.23 -15.81 -3.71
CA SER A 673 -10.36 -16.97 -3.67
C SER A 673 -9.44 -16.98 -4.89
N LEU A 674 -8.16 -17.25 -4.65
CA LEU A 674 -7.12 -17.34 -5.67
C LEU A 674 -6.23 -18.55 -5.38
N LEU A 675 -6.01 -19.37 -6.40
CA LEU A 675 -5.01 -20.41 -6.44
C LEU A 675 -4.10 -20.16 -7.65
N THR A 676 -2.80 -20.11 -7.45
CA THR A 676 -1.80 -19.95 -8.51
C THR A 676 -0.79 -21.08 -8.44
N ILE A 677 -0.60 -21.76 -9.57
CA ILE A 677 0.42 -22.78 -9.77
C ILE A 677 1.45 -22.21 -10.75
N GLY A 678 2.70 -22.22 -10.38
CA GLY A 678 3.80 -21.78 -11.23
C GLY A 678 4.80 -22.90 -11.47
N TRP A 679 5.22 -23.08 -12.71
CA TRP A 679 6.27 -24.01 -13.10
C TRP A 679 7.48 -23.26 -13.67
N ASN A 680 8.59 -23.26 -12.94
CA ASN A 680 9.86 -22.72 -13.41
C ASN A 680 10.51 -23.72 -14.36
N ILE A 681 10.41 -23.49 -15.67
CA ILE A 681 11.01 -24.33 -16.71
C ILE A 681 12.55 -24.24 -16.60
N ASN A 682 13.04 -23.02 -16.47
CA ASN A 682 14.45 -22.71 -16.26
C ASN A 682 14.60 -21.37 -15.51
N SER A 683 15.80 -20.84 -15.51
CA SER A 683 16.09 -19.56 -14.84
C SER A 683 15.40 -18.34 -15.46
N SER A 684 14.93 -18.38 -16.68
CA SER A 684 14.31 -17.26 -17.39
C SER A 684 12.82 -17.43 -17.58
N TRP A 685 12.32 -18.64 -17.73
CA TRP A 685 10.92 -18.92 -18.08
C TRP A 685 10.15 -19.57 -16.94
N LYS A 686 8.97 -19.03 -16.65
CA LYS A 686 7.97 -19.60 -15.74
C LYS A 686 6.61 -19.66 -16.42
N LEU A 687 5.96 -20.81 -16.44
CA LEU A 687 4.54 -20.94 -16.77
C LEU A 687 3.69 -20.74 -15.53
N ILE A 688 2.52 -20.13 -15.69
CA ILE A 688 1.62 -19.75 -14.61
C ILE A 688 0.20 -20.18 -15.00
N ALA A 689 -0.46 -20.89 -14.10
CA ALA A 689 -1.88 -21.16 -14.15
C ALA A 689 -2.54 -20.65 -12.88
N SER A 690 -3.58 -19.85 -12.99
CA SER A 690 -4.30 -19.32 -11.83
C SER A 690 -5.78 -19.56 -11.94
N MET A 691 -6.43 -19.88 -10.83
CA MET A 691 -7.87 -20.00 -10.72
C MET A 691 -8.38 -19.00 -9.69
N ARG A 692 -9.24 -18.07 -10.11
CA ARG A 692 -9.84 -17.04 -9.24
C ARG A 692 -11.33 -17.29 -9.08
N TYR A 693 -11.87 -16.92 -7.91
CA TYR A 693 -13.28 -17.12 -7.54
C TYR A 693 -13.74 -18.60 -7.61
N PHE A 694 -12.88 -19.53 -7.19
CA PHE A 694 -13.19 -20.97 -7.21
C PHE A 694 -14.13 -21.42 -6.08
N LEU A 695 -14.38 -20.57 -5.08
CA LEU A 695 -15.35 -20.77 -4.00
C LEU A 695 -16.65 -19.97 -4.23
N GLY A 696 -17.04 -19.73 -5.45
CA GLY A 696 -18.23 -18.97 -5.83
C GLY A 696 -17.91 -17.91 -6.87
N GLY A 697 -18.90 -17.18 -7.36
CA GLY A 697 -18.70 -16.05 -8.27
C GLY A 697 -18.45 -14.73 -7.51
N LYS A 698 -18.11 -13.68 -8.24
CA LYS A 698 -18.09 -12.34 -7.67
C LYS A 698 -19.52 -11.80 -7.55
N ILE A 699 -19.96 -11.55 -6.32
CA ILE A 699 -21.26 -10.97 -5.98
C ILE A 699 -20.99 -9.79 -5.06
N VAL A 700 -21.70 -8.70 -5.28
CA VAL A 700 -21.72 -7.51 -4.41
C VAL A 700 -23.16 -7.18 -4.09
N GLU A 701 -23.49 -7.08 -2.81
CA GLU A 701 -24.78 -6.65 -2.30
C GLU A 701 -24.58 -5.39 -1.47
N SER A 702 -25.39 -4.38 -1.68
CA SER A 702 -25.35 -3.17 -0.86
C SER A 702 -26.75 -2.73 -0.45
N TRP A 703 -26.85 -2.19 0.75
CA TRP A 703 -28.08 -1.65 1.34
C TRP A 703 -27.82 -0.25 1.83
N THR A 704 -28.70 0.67 1.46
CA THR A 704 -28.81 1.99 2.09
C THR A 704 -30.15 2.02 2.79
N ASP A 705 -30.15 2.36 4.08
CA ASP A 705 -31.35 2.42 4.91
C ASP A 705 -31.32 3.73 5.71
N GLN A 706 -32.18 4.66 5.34
CA GLN A 706 -32.31 5.98 5.95
C GLN A 706 -33.83 6.23 6.21
N GLU A 707 -34.15 7.23 7.01
CA GLU A 707 -35.51 7.47 7.54
C GLU A 707 -36.62 7.37 6.48
N ASP A 708 -36.43 7.97 5.31
CA ASP A 708 -37.41 7.95 4.20
C ASP A 708 -36.87 7.31 2.92
N TYR A 709 -35.79 6.58 2.98
CA TYR A 709 -35.17 6.02 1.79
C TYR A 709 -34.54 4.68 2.07
N TYR A 710 -34.94 3.69 1.31
CA TYR A 710 -34.34 2.37 1.26
C TYR A 710 -33.84 2.09 -0.15
N ARG A 711 -32.63 1.55 -0.27
CA ARG A 711 -32.06 1.05 -1.53
C ARG A 711 -31.34 -0.26 -1.28
N TYR A 712 -31.66 -1.25 -2.10
CA TYR A 712 -30.93 -2.50 -2.22
C TYR A 712 -30.35 -2.63 -3.61
N THR A 713 -29.11 -3.06 -3.71
CA THR A 713 -28.44 -3.35 -4.98
C THR A 713 -27.77 -4.72 -4.88
N TYR A 714 -28.03 -5.57 -5.86
CA TYR A 714 -27.39 -6.85 -6.06
C TYR A 714 -26.71 -6.85 -7.41
N ARG A 715 -25.43 -7.22 -7.45
CA ARG A 715 -24.67 -7.34 -8.68
C ARG A 715 -23.89 -8.66 -8.69
N SER A 716 -24.05 -9.47 -9.75
CA SER A 716 -23.30 -10.68 -9.99
C SER A 716 -22.61 -10.66 -11.35
N PHE A 717 -21.47 -11.32 -11.45
CA PHE A 717 -20.64 -11.33 -12.64
C PHE A 717 -20.39 -12.78 -13.04
N ASP A 718 -21.05 -13.25 -14.12
CA ASP A 718 -20.99 -14.64 -14.53
C ASP A 718 -19.59 -15.03 -15.02
N GLU A 719 -18.86 -14.12 -15.70
CA GLU A 719 -17.49 -14.34 -16.13
C GLU A 719 -16.47 -14.38 -14.98
N ARG A 720 -16.88 -13.96 -13.78
CA ARG A 720 -16.04 -14.00 -12.58
C ARG A 720 -16.40 -15.16 -11.65
N LYS A 721 -16.65 -16.33 -12.24
CA LYS A 721 -16.87 -17.58 -11.56
C LYS A 721 -15.89 -18.62 -12.12
N ASN A 722 -15.09 -19.23 -11.25
CA ASN A 722 -14.09 -20.23 -11.65
C ASN A 722 -13.17 -19.74 -12.79
N MET A 723 -12.68 -18.51 -12.69
CA MET A 723 -11.82 -17.91 -13.72
C MET A 723 -10.49 -18.66 -13.81
N LEU A 724 -10.27 -19.38 -14.90
CA LEU A 724 -8.99 -20.01 -15.20
C LEU A 724 -8.14 -19.08 -16.08
N LEU A 725 -6.98 -18.69 -15.57
CA LEU A 725 -6.01 -17.85 -16.27
C LEU A 725 -4.75 -18.65 -16.56
N ILE A 726 -4.22 -18.49 -17.75
CA ILE A 726 -2.97 -19.09 -18.18
C ILE A 726 -2.04 -17.98 -18.63
N GLY A 727 -0.78 -18.09 -18.29
CA GLY A 727 0.21 -17.10 -18.64
C GLY A 727 1.62 -17.58 -18.45
N PHE A 728 2.54 -16.67 -18.70
CA PHE A 728 3.97 -16.93 -18.54
C PHE A 728 4.70 -15.69 -18.06
N ARG A 729 5.89 -15.92 -17.52
CA ARG A 729 6.87 -14.90 -17.19
C ARG A 729 8.18 -15.20 -17.87
N TYR A 730 8.79 -14.16 -18.40
CA TYR A 730 10.15 -14.18 -18.93
C TYR A 730 11.01 -13.14 -18.20
N ASN A 731 12.16 -13.57 -17.68
CA ASN A 731 13.13 -12.71 -17.06
C ASN A 731 14.49 -12.89 -17.73
N TRP A 732 15.11 -11.78 -18.09
CA TRP A 732 16.44 -11.76 -18.62
C TRP A 732 17.28 -10.69 -17.90
N THR A 733 18.49 -11.06 -17.51
CA THR A 733 19.44 -10.16 -16.87
C THR A 733 20.80 -10.35 -17.49
N SER A 734 21.51 -9.26 -17.78
CA SER A 734 22.89 -9.24 -18.24
C SER A 734 23.70 -8.32 -17.36
N GLY A 735 24.95 -8.68 -17.10
CA GLY A 735 25.77 -7.97 -16.13
C GLY A 735 25.34 -8.24 -14.68
N ARG A 736 25.91 -7.52 -13.73
CA ARG A 736 25.48 -7.57 -12.33
C ARG A 736 24.57 -6.39 -12.02
N HIS A 737 23.35 -6.69 -11.64
CA HIS A 737 22.36 -5.69 -11.24
C HIS A 737 22.84 -4.90 -10.01
N LYS A 738 22.67 -3.59 -10.04
CA LYS A 738 23.13 -2.66 -9.00
C LYS A 738 21.98 -1.97 -8.32
N ALA A 739 21.92 -2.05 -7.01
CA ALA A 739 21.11 -1.12 -6.24
C ALA A 739 21.87 0.19 -6.02
N ARG A 740 21.20 1.31 -6.23
CA ARG A 740 21.75 2.65 -6.09
C ARG A 740 21.55 3.27 -4.72
N LYS A 741 22.37 4.31 -4.45
CA LYS A 741 22.25 5.15 -3.27
C LYS A 741 20.86 5.81 -3.19
N ASN A 742 20.34 5.84 -1.96
CA ASN A 742 19.04 6.36 -1.53
C ASN A 742 18.57 7.62 -2.27
N SER A 743 17.57 7.49 -3.12
CA SER A 743 16.73 8.59 -3.56
C SER A 743 15.29 8.35 -3.05
N LYS A 744 14.56 9.39 -2.80
CA LYS A 744 13.20 9.31 -2.25
C LYS A 744 12.24 10.06 -3.17
N LEU A 745 11.88 9.43 -4.29
CA LEU A 745 10.84 9.95 -5.17
C LEU A 745 9.46 9.56 -4.65
N LYS A 746 8.56 10.50 -4.63
CA LYS A 746 7.18 10.32 -4.25
C LYS A 746 6.32 10.36 -5.50
N VAL A 747 5.66 9.26 -5.81
CA VAL A 747 4.66 9.21 -6.87
C VAL A 747 3.32 9.55 -6.23
N ASP A 748 2.78 10.71 -6.55
CA ASP A 748 1.42 11.06 -6.17
C ASP A 748 0.46 10.37 -7.14
N ASN A 749 -0.07 9.23 -6.73
CA ASN A 749 -1.07 8.46 -7.49
C ASN A 749 -2.50 8.91 -7.15
N ASN A 750 -2.69 10.15 -6.68
CA ASN A 750 -4.03 10.64 -6.35
C ASN A 750 -4.90 10.66 -7.62
N ARG A 751 -5.65 9.59 -7.79
CA ARG A 751 -6.76 9.53 -8.73
C ARG A 751 -7.92 10.32 -8.11
N VAL A 752 -8.28 11.41 -8.75
CA VAL A 752 -9.57 12.06 -8.46
C VAL A 752 -10.60 11.30 -9.28
N GLU A 753 -11.41 10.49 -8.63
CA GLU A 753 -12.53 9.80 -9.26
C GLU A 753 -13.74 10.73 -9.30
N LEU A 754 -14.37 10.83 -10.46
CA LEU A 754 -15.74 11.32 -10.55
C LEU A 754 -16.64 10.19 -10.06
N LEU A 755 -17.62 10.51 -9.24
CA LEU A 755 -18.62 9.54 -8.82
C LEU A 755 -19.39 9.09 -10.05
N SER A 756 -19.07 7.89 -10.55
CA SER A 756 -20.03 7.10 -11.32
C SER A 756 -20.52 6.00 -10.40
N GLU A 757 -21.81 5.99 -10.09
CA GLU A 757 -22.47 4.91 -9.37
C GLU A 757 -22.44 3.57 -10.11
#